data_8bc138cc66645e6937b6ca3c3d3925af
#
_entry.id   8bc138cc66645e6937b6ca3c3d3925af
#
_cell.length_a   1.000
_cell.length_b   1.000
_cell.length_c   1.000
_cell.angle_alpha   90.00
_cell.angle_beta   90.00
_cell.angle_gamma   90.00
#
_symmetry.space_group_name_H-M   'P 1'
#
loop_
_entity.id
_entity.type
_entity.pdbx_description
1 polymer ?
#
loop_
_entity_poly.entity_id
_entity_poly.type
_entity_poly.pdbx_seq_one_letter_code
_entity_poly.pdbx_strand_id
1 'polypeptide(L)'
;MNKAQQTVLIVGGSVAGLTLANMLEKFGVHYIVLEAYDEIAPQVGASIGLLSNGLRTLDQLGCADQVMSLVDRPIRDSYLRNSDGSLIKHYGGIREGEVERYGYHTSFIDRQMLLEILYNNLKRKASVLSGQRAVSVKILDHGVEVTTSQGEVYRGDILIGADGIHSTVRKEMWRLGNEMSPGYFPVDEWSTVPCHYRCMFGISRPIKALLGGGHYVHNHNFSYLVLTGPGGRVYWFLFVKLPVPLYGNDIPRYTKDDEAQLAEEHALDQVTTTVQFGHIYQARTSSALTPLHEHVFQKWHFGRIMTIGDAAHKFHPLTGHGGNAAIETAAALVNHLLSNRNLNWSDSEISAAFSAAQNDRHYRVSWLVADAHEYQQRHALATPLWRVVARILPLVINGDAAFHISGQKYVGASRLEGLPVVKRQHAVPYDDELPAKPLRPTWLLTGLGVMTQGILYRLSKKLLLPLQVPITFEGAPLRDHYTGIGSVDKILTVLVSVFGVPLVGHNKARLVQWVSFTPLLLSTTFDWTIEAYRVGAKGLLTSLPTLFGTVYQVLGVGQISPLYHLISVLEHAFRGFLGTVIGHPVPKEVADAAIPGLGFGYILPTALMLWPFENKDTWQKFVALWQPFPIYVGVLVAGLSTVFRRQKTTAAVSGLEMKQSQASERPSNQDKATQSTLKLAYAGGAAVTALVHFWAVYRILSSSELSFSAVFGNPSSLLTGGHAFTPKDDILLFFQRDMLLNATSVLAHNFFRILHLRSLGYVTTKQAVAASFITVVAQPVVGPAATHIGFLGWREDVFTKVQRRISACN
;
A
#
# COMPACT_ATOMS: atom_id res chain seq x y z
N MET A 1 -6.01 -15.81 49.50
CA MET A 1 -7.32 -15.73 48.87
C MET A 1 -7.15 -16.15 47.40
N ASN A 2 -7.74 -17.26 47.00
CA ASN A 2 -7.81 -17.62 45.58
C ASN A 2 -8.57 -16.50 44.87
N LYS A 3 -7.90 -15.78 43.95
CA LYS A 3 -8.62 -14.85 43.06
C LYS A 3 -9.70 -15.65 42.36
N ALA A 4 -10.96 -15.22 42.46
CA ALA A 4 -12.06 -15.82 41.71
C ALA A 4 -11.68 -15.82 40.24
N GLN A 5 -11.71 -16.96 39.61
CA GLN A 5 -11.33 -17.17 38.21
C GLN A 5 -12.42 -16.52 37.34
N GLN A 6 -12.09 -15.47 36.62
CA GLN A 6 -13.03 -14.76 35.76
C GLN A 6 -13.49 -15.63 34.60
N THR A 7 -14.78 -15.59 34.30
CA THR A 7 -15.44 -16.46 33.31
C THR A 7 -16.10 -15.62 32.23
N VAL A 8 -15.75 -15.90 30.97
CA VAL A 8 -16.38 -15.34 29.77
C VAL A 8 -17.46 -16.29 29.26
N LEU A 9 -18.71 -15.83 29.24
CA LEU A 9 -19.77 -16.55 28.51
C LEU A 9 -19.70 -16.15 27.03
N ILE A 10 -19.73 -17.15 26.15
CA ILE A 10 -19.74 -16.96 24.68
C ILE A 10 -20.98 -17.65 24.14
N VAL A 11 -21.86 -16.89 23.48
CA VAL A 11 -23.02 -17.45 22.80
C VAL A 11 -22.74 -17.54 21.32
N GLY A 12 -22.70 -18.76 20.79
CA GLY A 12 -22.39 -19.13 19.40
C GLY A 12 -21.03 -19.80 19.26
N GLY A 13 -21.03 -21.10 18.91
CA GLY A 13 -19.84 -21.95 18.71
C GLY A 13 -19.34 -21.99 17.26
N SER A 14 -19.47 -20.88 16.53
CA SER A 14 -18.99 -20.78 15.15
C SER A 14 -17.59 -20.11 15.09
N VAL A 15 -17.20 -19.62 13.90
CA VAL A 15 -15.86 -19.05 13.64
C VAL A 15 -15.47 -18.00 14.69
N ALA A 16 -16.34 -17.03 14.98
CA ALA A 16 -16.07 -15.96 15.95
C ALA A 16 -15.90 -16.54 17.38
N GLY A 17 -16.86 -17.34 17.84
CA GLY A 17 -16.87 -17.85 19.22
C GLY A 17 -15.77 -18.88 19.48
N LEU A 18 -15.55 -19.85 18.58
CA LEU A 18 -14.46 -20.82 18.74
C LEU A 18 -13.08 -20.18 18.63
N THR A 19 -12.91 -19.16 17.76
CA THR A 19 -11.66 -18.40 17.69
C THR A 19 -11.41 -17.64 19.00
N LEU A 20 -12.44 -16.96 19.53
CA LEU A 20 -12.36 -16.28 20.82
C LEU A 20 -12.02 -17.27 21.96
N ALA A 21 -12.66 -18.43 22.00
CA ALA A 21 -12.37 -19.47 22.99
C ALA A 21 -10.91 -19.91 22.93
N ASN A 22 -10.37 -20.15 21.73
CA ASN A 22 -8.95 -20.47 21.53
C ASN A 22 -8.02 -19.34 22.02
N MET A 23 -8.37 -18.08 21.77
CA MET A 23 -7.60 -16.93 22.25
C MET A 23 -7.60 -16.88 23.79
N LEU A 24 -8.77 -16.96 24.41
CA LEU A 24 -8.91 -16.93 25.87
C LEU A 24 -8.14 -18.08 26.53
N GLU A 25 -8.16 -19.27 25.93
CA GLU A 25 -7.42 -20.44 26.44
C GLU A 25 -5.90 -20.22 26.41
N LYS A 26 -5.37 -19.56 25.34
CA LYS A 26 -3.94 -19.19 25.25
C LYS A 26 -3.50 -18.26 26.39
N PHE A 27 -4.40 -17.43 26.89
CA PHE A 27 -4.13 -16.51 27.99
C PHE A 27 -4.58 -17.04 29.37
N GLY A 28 -5.10 -18.27 29.45
CA GLY A 28 -5.52 -18.90 30.71
C GLY A 28 -6.82 -18.35 31.29
N VAL A 29 -7.61 -17.60 30.48
CA VAL A 29 -8.92 -17.08 30.89
C VAL A 29 -9.95 -18.23 30.81
N HIS A 30 -10.86 -18.29 31.81
CA HIS A 30 -11.93 -19.28 31.79
C HIS A 30 -13.06 -18.83 30.87
N TYR A 31 -13.67 -19.78 30.17
CA TYR A 31 -14.77 -19.50 29.25
C TYR A 31 -15.77 -20.66 29.22
N ILE A 32 -17.02 -20.35 28.85
CA ILE A 32 -18.07 -21.31 28.52
C ILE A 32 -18.68 -20.89 27.17
N VAL A 33 -18.68 -21.78 26.18
CA VAL A 33 -19.32 -21.58 24.89
C VAL A 33 -20.67 -22.27 24.87
N LEU A 34 -21.74 -21.56 24.60
CA LEU A 34 -23.09 -22.07 24.42
C LEU A 34 -23.43 -22.09 22.92
N GLU A 35 -23.52 -23.29 22.34
CA GLU A 35 -23.88 -23.49 20.93
C GLU A 35 -25.32 -24.04 20.81
N ALA A 36 -26.08 -23.41 19.93
CA ALA A 36 -27.49 -23.73 19.73
C ALA A 36 -27.74 -25.05 18.99
N TYR A 37 -26.80 -25.46 18.14
CA TYR A 37 -26.87 -26.76 17.44
C TYR A 37 -26.33 -27.88 18.31
N ASP A 38 -26.84 -29.12 18.07
CA ASP A 38 -26.39 -30.31 18.78
C ASP A 38 -24.96 -30.72 18.37
N GLU A 39 -24.56 -30.37 17.15
CA GLU A 39 -23.22 -30.58 16.63
C GLU A 39 -22.47 -29.25 16.54
N ILE A 40 -21.19 -29.26 16.92
CA ILE A 40 -20.34 -28.07 16.88
C ILE A 40 -19.95 -27.68 15.44
N ALA A 41 -19.82 -28.63 14.55
CA ALA A 41 -19.42 -28.42 13.15
C ALA A 41 -20.46 -29.05 12.18
N PRO A 42 -21.71 -28.56 12.15
CA PRO A 42 -22.73 -29.12 11.27
C PRO A 42 -22.40 -28.82 9.79
N GLN A 43 -22.69 -29.79 8.91
CA GLN A 43 -22.51 -29.62 7.46
C GLN A 43 -23.68 -28.80 6.90
N VAL A 44 -23.55 -27.49 6.90
CA VAL A 44 -24.53 -26.52 6.38
C VAL A 44 -24.26 -26.05 4.96
N GLY A 45 -23.34 -26.72 4.23
CA GLY A 45 -23.12 -26.48 2.80
C GLY A 45 -22.38 -25.22 2.44
N ALA A 46 -21.76 -24.53 3.41
CA ALA A 46 -21.02 -23.31 3.18
C ALA A 46 -19.51 -23.58 3.10
N SER A 47 -18.82 -22.81 2.23
CA SER A 47 -17.37 -22.67 2.26
C SER A 47 -16.96 -21.39 2.98
N ILE A 48 -15.68 -21.30 3.33
CA ILE A 48 -15.07 -20.09 3.90
C ILE A 48 -13.73 -19.81 3.21
N GLY A 49 -13.52 -18.55 2.83
CA GLY A 49 -12.25 -18.05 2.38
C GLY A 49 -11.45 -17.48 3.55
N LEU A 50 -10.30 -18.07 3.82
CA LEU A 50 -9.35 -17.55 4.80
C LEU A 50 -8.25 -16.76 4.06
N LEU A 51 -8.12 -15.50 4.43
CA LEU A 51 -7.22 -14.53 3.83
C LEU A 51 -6.01 -14.33 4.76
N SER A 52 -4.97 -13.67 4.25
CA SER A 52 -3.72 -13.47 5.00
C SER A 52 -3.93 -12.82 6.38
N ASN A 53 -4.88 -11.91 6.53
CA ASN A 53 -5.22 -11.28 7.81
C ASN A 53 -5.77 -12.27 8.86
N GLY A 54 -6.73 -13.11 8.48
CA GLY A 54 -7.28 -14.15 9.37
C GLY A 54 -6.26 -15.26 9.65
N LEU A 55 -5.54 -15.71 8.60
CA LEU A 55 -4.53 -16.76 8.73
C LEU A 55 -3.38 -16.36 9.66
N ARG A 56 -2.96 -15.08 9.65
CA ARG A 56 -1.93 -14.58 10.58
C ARG A 56 -2.32 -14.73 12.04
N THR A 57 -3.57 -14.47 12.38
CA THR A 57 -4.09 -14.67 13.75
C THR A 57 -4.28 -16.16 14.07
N LEU A 58 -4.78 -16.93 13.11
CA LEU A 58 -4.91 -18.40 13.28
C LEU A 58 -3.53 -19.06 13.43
N ASP A 59 -2.48 -18.50 12.86
CA ASP A 59 -1.11 -18.96 13.02
C ASP A 59 -0.58 -18.77 14.45
N GLN A 60 -0.89 -17.63 15.09
CA GLN A 60 -0.61 -17.42 16.50
C GLN A 60 -1.33 -18.42 17.42
N LEU A 61 -2.49 -18.94 16.99
CA LEU A 61 -3.24 -19.97 17.70
C LEU A 61 -2.72 -21.39 17.42
N GLY A 62 -1.91 -21.57 16.35
CA GLY A 62 -1.40 -22.88 15.92
C GLY A 62 -2.34 -23.63 14.97
N CYS A 63 -3.30 -22.93 14.33
CA CYS A 63 -4.29 -23.51 13.43
C CYS A 63 -3.98 -23.32 11.93
N ALA A 64 -3.12 -22.37 11.55
CA ALA A 64 -2.96 -21.99 10.15
C ALA A 64 -2.35 -23.09 9.28
N ASP A 65 -1.36 -23.83 9.76
CA ASP A 65 -0.73 -24.92 9.01
C ASP A 65 -1.72 -26.05 8.72
N GLN A 66 -2.61 -26.37 9.67
CA GLN A 66 -3.66 -27.35 9.45
C GLN A 66 -4.63 -26.89 8.36
N VAL A 67 -5.04 -25.62 8.38
CA VAL A 67 -5.89 -25.03 7.33
C VAL A 67 -5.21 -25.09 5.97
N MET A 68 -3.96 -24.66 5.89
CA MET A 68 -3.23 -24.62 4.61
C MET A 68 -2.95 -26.01 4.05
N SER A 69 -2.74 -27.01 4.91
CA SER A 69 -2.50 -28.38 4.49
C SER A 69 -3.73 -29.09 3.90
N LEU A 70 -4.95 -28.63 4.23
CA LEU A 70 -6.18 -29.13 3.61
C LEU A 70 -6.29 -28.73 2.13
N VAL A 71 -5.63 -27.63 1.73
CA VAL A 71 -5.75 -27.09 0.38
C VAL A 71 -4.69 -27.72 -0.53
N ASP A 72 -4.98 -28.94 -1.02
CA ASP A 72 -4.10 -29.70 -1.93
C ASP A 72 -3.94 -29.01 -3.29
N ARG A 73 -4.91 -28.21 -3.71
CA ARG A 73 -4.92 -27.44 -4.97
C ARG A 73 -5.24 -25.97 -4.72
N PRO A 74 -4.26 -25.18 -4.25
CA PRO A 74 -4.48 -23.76 -4.01
C PRO A 74 -4.80 -23.02 -5.31
N ILE A 75 -5.55 -21.93 -5.19
CA ILE A 75 -5.91 -21.07 -6.31
C ILE A 75 -4.64 -20.42 -6.86
N ARG A 76 -4.21 -20.85 -8.03
CA ARG A 76 -3.05 -20.30 -8.75
C ARG A 76 -3.44 -19.26 -9.78
N ASP A 77 -4.64 -19.39 -10.32
CA ASP A 77 -5.14 -18.59 -11.42
C ASP A 77 -6.49 -17.97 -11.07
N SER A 78 -6.68 -16.72 -11.45
CA SER A 78 -7.95 -16.03 -11.35
C SER A 78 -8.39 -15.57 -12.74
N TYR A 79 -9.60 -15.92 -13.11
CA TYR A 79 -10.19 -15.65 -14.41
C TYR A 79 -11.37 -14.72 -14.28
N LEU A 80 -11.27 -13.55 -14.89
CA LEU A 80 -12.37 -12.62 -15.04
C LEU A 80 -13.05 -12.88 -16.39
N ARG A 81 -14.36 -13.09 -16.41
CA ARG A 81 -15.11 -13.55 -17.58
C ARG A 81 -16.34 -12.68 -17.86
N ASN A 82 -16.71 -12.66 -19.13
CA ASN A 82 -18.01 -12.13 -19.59
C ASN A 82 -19.15 -13.14 -19.33
N SER A 83 -20.39 -12.69 -19.53
CA SER A 83 -21.60 -13.50 -19.39
C SER A 83 -21.68 -14.71 -20.32
N ASP A 84 -20.98 -14.71 -21.44
CA ASP A 84 -20.84 -15.84 -22.38
C ASP A 84 -19.72 -16.83 -22.00
N GLY A 85 -19.09 -16.62 -20.84
CA GLY A 85 -17.95 -17.42 -20.36
C GLY A 85 -16.61 -17.06 -21.00
N SER A 86 -16.55 -16.14 -21.97
CA SER A 86 -15.32 -15.69 -22.60
C SER A 86 -14.41 -14.94 -21.61
N LEU A 87 -13.10 -15.00 -21.85
CA LEU A 87 -12.09 -14.44 -20.96
C LEU A 87 -11.95 -12.93 -21.15
N ILE A 88 -12.12 -12.14 -20.10
CA ILE A 88 -11.77 -10.73 -20.05
C ILE A 88 -10.30 -10.57 -19.65
N LYS A 89 -9.90 -11.23 -18.55
CA LYS A 89 -8.55 -11.12 -17.99
C LYS A 89 -8.17 -12.38 -17.23
N HIS A 90 -6.90 -12.75 -17.33
CA HIS A 90 -6.28 -13.80 -16.54
C HIS A 90 -5.20 -13.22 -15.65
N TYR A 91 -5.23 -13.57 -14.37
CA TYR A 91 -4.21 -13.28 -13.39
C TYR A 91 -3.63 -14.60 -12.90
N GLY A 92 -2.38 -14.89 -13.28
CA GLY A 92 -1.65 -16.08 -12.85
C GLY A 92 -0.75 -15.80 -11.65
N GLY A 93 -0.27 -16.89 -11.02
CA GLY A 93 0.68 -16.78 -9.90
C GLY A 93 0.08 -16.21 -8.61
N ILE A 94 -1.24 -16.37 -8.41
CA ILE A 94 -1.95 -15.79 -7.24
C ILE A 94 -1.35 -16.29 -5.94
N ARG A 95 -1.19 -17.61 -5.79
CA ARG A 95 -0.65 -18.22 -4.58
C ARG A 95 0.76 -17.71 -4.27
N GLU A 96 1.63 -17.77 -5.26
CA GLU A 96 3.04 -17.38 -5.14
C GLU A 96 3.16 -15.88 -4.78
N GLY A 97 2.38 -15.04 -5.47
CA GLY A 97 2.36 -13.60 -5.21
C GLY A 97 1.80 -13.22 -3.84
N GLU A 98 0.79 -13.93 -3.32
CA GLU A 98 0.26 -13.71 -1.97
C GLU A 98 1.26 -14.16 -0.89
N VAL A 99 1.87 -15.33 -1.05
CA VAL A 99 2.89 -15.85 -0.11
C VAL A 99 4.10 -14.94 -0.06
N GLU A 100 4.63 -14.53 -1.23
CA GLU A 100 5.77 -13.61 -1.29
C GLU A 100 5.49 -12.28 -0.60
N ARG A 101 4.27 -11.74 -0.77
CA ARG A 101 3.89 -10.42 -0.24
C ARG A 101 3.47 -10.45 1.22
N TYR A 102 2.69 -11.46 1.64
CA TYR A 102 1.99 -11.46 2.94
C TYR A 102 2.31 -12.67 3.82
N GLY A 103 3.09 -13.65 3.34
CA GLY A 103 3.46 -14.87 4.05
C GLY A 103 2.39 -15.96 4.04
N TYR A 104 1.21 -15.70 3.50
CA TYR A 104 0.07 -16.64 3.47
C TYR A 104 -0.62 -16.55 2.12
N HIS A 105 -1.15 -17.67 1.63
CA HIS A 105 -2.03 -17.69 0.47
C HIS A 105 -3.49 -17.79 0.90
N THR A 106 -4.39 -17.23 0.09
CA THR A 106 -5.83 -17.39 0.26
C THR A 106 -6.21 -18.88 0.22
N SER A 107 -6.93 -19.34 1.24
CA SER A 107 -7.34 -20.73 1.42
C SER A 107 -8.86 -20.82 1.47
N PHE A 108 -9.48 -21.52 0.51
CA PHE A 108 -10.90 -21.85 0.55
C PHE A 108 -11.08 -23.29 1.00
N ILE A 109 -11.86 -23.48 2.07
CA ILE A 109 -12.19 -24.78 2.65
C ILE A 109 -13.66 -24.84 3.03
N ASP A 110 -14.18 -26.02 3.34
CA ASP A 110 -15.50 -26.14 3.96
C ASP A 110 -15.49 -25.43 5.32
N ARG A 111 -16.54 -24.67 5.61
CA ARG A 111 -16.65 -23.98 6.91
C ARG A 111 -16.62 -24.99 8.07
N GLN A 112 -17.20 -26.18 7.87
CA GLN A 112 -17.13 -27.30 8.81
C GLN A 112 -15.68 -27.64 9.18
N MET A 113 -14.79 -27.80 8.20
CA MET A 113 -13.36 -28.12 8.43
C MET A 113 -12.68 -27.09 9.33
N LEU A 114 -12.97 -25.79 9.13
CA LEU A 114 -12.43 -24.77 10.01
C LEU A 114 -12.94 -24.88 11.43
N LEU A 115 -14.24 -25.14 11.62
CA LEU A 115 -14.84 -25.32 12.94
C LEU A 115 -14.24 -26.53 13.65
N GLU A 116 -14.03 -27.66 12.95
CA GLU A 116 -13.36 -28.84 13.46
C GLU A 116 -11.92 -28.54 13.90
N ILE A 117 -11.15 -27.79 13.09
CA ILE A 117 -9.78 -27.38 13.46
C ILE A 117 -9.81 -26.53 14.73
N LEU A 118 -10.66 -25.49 14.79
CA LEU A 118 -10.77 -24.62 15.94
C LEU A 118 -11.21 -25.35 17.20
N TYR A 119 -12.20 -26.24 17.09
CA TYR A 119 -12.68 -27.04 18.21
C TYR A 119 -11.62 -28.06 18.69
N ASN A 120 -10.95 -28.73 17.74
CA ASN A 120 -9.92 -29.71 18.10
C ASN A 120 -8.66 -29.09 18.70
N ASN A 121 -8.39 -27.81 18.41
CA ASN A 121 -7.28 -27.06 19.00
C ASN A 121 -7.53 -26.68 20.48
N LEU A 122 -8.80 -26.67 20.95
CA LEU A 122 -9.14 -26.41 22.34
C LEU A 122 -8.73 -27.59 23.23
N LYS A 123 -8.10 -27.29 24.37
CA LYS A 123 -7.80 -28.25 25.43
C LYS A 123 -9.02 -28.49 26.36
N ARG A 124 -9.79 -27.40 26.62
CA ARG A 124 -10.97 -27.40 27.50
C ARG A 124 -12.25 -27.66 26.71
N LYS A 125 -12.34 -28.77 26.01
CA LYS A 125 -13.52 -29.11 25.18
C LYS A 125 -14.82 -29.21 25.99
N ALA A 126 -14.73 -29.58 27.26
CA ALA A 126 -15.88 -29.60 28.17
C ALA A 126 -16.50 -28.22 28.44
N SER A 127 -15.79 -27.15 28.13
CA SER A 127 -16.33 -25.75 28.20
C SER A 127 -17.14 -25.34 26.95
N VAL A 128 -17.27 -26.23 25.96
CA VAL A 128 -18.08 -25.99 24.76
C VAL A 128 -19.33 -26.91 24.87
N LEU A 129 -20.48 -26.29 25.06
CA LEU A 129 -21.76 -26.94 25.31
C LEU A 129 -22.66 -26.82 24.08
N SER A 130 -22.91 -27.91 23.40
CA SER A 130 -23.85 -28.01 22.28
C SER A 130 -25.31 -28.17 22.76
N GLY A 131 -26.28 -27.87 21.89
CA GLY A 131 -27.71 -27.92 22.21
C GLY A 131 -28.19 -26.81 23.16
N GLN A 132 -27.33 -25.83 23.49
CA GLN A 132 -27.59 -24.76 24.46
C GLN A 132 -27.95 -23.43 23.74
N ARG A 133 -29.21 -23.32 23.32
CA ARG A 133 -29.72 -22.11 22.65
C ARG A 133 -30.05 -21.03 23.70
N ALA A 134 -29.33 -19.94 23.71
CA ALA A 134 -29.65 -18.79 24.55
C ALA A 134 -30.99 -18.16 24.17
N VAL A 135 -31.81 -17.84 25.16
CA VAL A 135 -33.15 -17.23 24.99
C VAL A 135 -33.31 -15.94 25.77
N SER A 136 -32.64 -15.76 26.88
CA SER A 136 -32.69 -14.52 27.65
C SER A 136 -31.38 -14.22 28.36
N VAL A 137 -31.16 -12.94 28.63
CA VAL A 137 -29.96 -12.41 29.29
C VAL A 137 -30.38 -11.50 30.42
N LYS A 138 -29.67 -11.56 31.56
CA LYS A 138 -29.80 -10.63 32.70
C LYS A 138 -28.42 -10.09 33.04
N ILE A 139 -28.34 -8.78 33.33
CA ILE A 139 -27.16 -8.17 33.94
C ILE A 139 -27.35 -8.25 35.44
N LEU A 140 -26.35 -8.77 36.15
CA LEU A 140 -26.30 -8.91 37.62
C LEU A 140 -25.39 -7.81 38.17
N ASP A 141 -25.43 -7.59 39.51
CA ASP A 141 -24.54 -6.62 40.16
C ASP A 141 -23.06 -6.91 39.92
N HIS A 142 -22.68 -8.16 39.78
CA HIS A 142 -21.31 -8.64 39.51
C HIS A 142 -21.25 -9.70 38.45
N GLY A 143 -21.79 -9.45 37.25
CA GLY A 143 -21.73 -10.44 36.16
C GLY A 143 -22.93 -10.43 35.24
N VAL A 144 -23.11 -11.52 34.52
CA VAL A 144 -24.22 -11.75 33.59
C VAL A 144 -24.77 -13.16 33.75
N GLU A 145 -26.05 -13.33 33.49
CA GLU A 145 -26.74 -14.59 33.49
C GLU A 145 -27.39 -14.83 32.13
N VAL A 146 -27.19 -16.02 31.56
CA VAL A 146 -27.82 -16.47 30.32
C VAL A 146 -28.70 -17.68 30.61
N THR A 147 -29.94 -17.61 30.21
CA THR A 147 -30.88 -18.76 30.27
C THR A 147 -31.02 -19.37 28.88
N THR A 148 -30.99 -20.68 28.79
CA THR A 148 -31.15 -21.43 27.53
C THR A 148 -32.59 -21.92 27.33
N SER A 149 -32.89 -22.36 26.13
CA SER A 149 -34.20 -22.92 25.77
C SER A 149 -34.53 -24.23 26.54
N GLN A 150 -33.54 -24.86 27.15
CA GLN A 150 -33.70 -26.05 28.01
C GLN A 150 -33.94 -25.68 29.49
N GLY A 151 -33.94 -24.38 29.82
CA GLY A 151 -34.10 -23.85 31.16
C GLY A 151 -32.81 -23.84 31.98
N GLU A 152 -31.69 -24.25 31.38
CA GLU A 152 -30.39 -24.19 32.04
C GLU A 152 -29.92 -22.74 32.17
N VAL A 153 -29.24 -22.44 33.29
CA VAL A 153 -28.76 -21.09 33.62
C VAL A 153 -27.25 -21.10 33.77
N TYR A 154 -26.58 -20.22 32.99
CA TYR A 154 -25.12 -20.05 33.02
C TYR A 154 -24.77 -18.65 33.46
N ARG A 155 -23.74 -18.52 34.33
CA ARG A 155 -23.27 -17.25 34.88
C ARG A 155 -21.82 -17.03 34.54
N GLY A 156 -21.47 -15.76 34.27
CA GLY A 156 -20.11 -15.32 33.99
C GLY A 156 -19.91 -13.83 34.30
N ASP A 157 -18.68 -13.38 34.20
CA ASP A 157 -18.33 -11.96 34.44
C ASP A 157 -18.74 -11.08 33.27
N ILE A 158 -18.61 -11.57 32.05
CA ILE A 158 -19.00 -10.90 30.79
C ILE A 158 -19.65 -11.88 29.82
N LEU A 159 -20.46 -11.34 28.92
CA LEU A 159 -21.12 -12.09 27.85
C LEU A 159 -20.69 -11.57 26.48
N ILE A 160 -20.24 -12.49 25.61
CA ILE A 160 -19.89 -12.19 24.24
C ILE A 160 -20.88 -12.91 23.30
N GLY A 161 -21.65 -12.12 22.54
CA GLY A 161 -22.54 -12.63 21.51
C GLY A 161 -21.79 -12.84 20.17
N ALA A 162 -21.66 -14.12 19.77
CA ALA A 162 -21.05 -14.56 18.51
C ALA A 162 -22.08 -15.38 17.68
N ASP A 163 -23.37 -15.13 17.89
CA ASP A 163 -24.54 -15.91 17.46
C ASP A 163 -25.14 -15.41 16.12
N GLY A 164 -24.35 -14.69 15.32
CA GLY A 164 -24.64 -14.37 13.94
C GLY A 164 -25.60 -13.20 13.74
N ILE A 165 -26.08 -13.01 12.48
CA ILE A 165 -26.86 -11.81 12.09
C ILE A 165 -28.21 -11.72 12.83
N HIS A 166 -28.81 -12.85 13.17
CA HIS A 166 -30.08 -12.89 13.93
C HIS A 166 -29.87 -13.00 15.46
N SER A 167 -28.73 -12.50 15.94
CA SER A 167 -28.25 -12.59 17.31
C SER A 167 -29.33 -12.35 18.36
N THR A 168 -29.51 -13.35 19.24
CA THR A 168 -30.33 -13.26 20.45
C THR A 168 -29.66 -12.34 21.47
N VAL A 169 -28.32 -12.46 21.63
CA VAL A 169 -27.57 -11.61 22.55
C VAL A 169 -27.72 -10.14 22.20
N ARG A 170 -27.66 -9.76 20.90
CA ARG A 170 -27.88 -8.38 20.48
C ARG A 170 -29.29 -7.88 20.81
N LYS A 171 -30.33 -8.70 20.55
CA LYS A 171 -31.71 -8.34 20.88
C LYS A 171 -31.88 -8.11 22.38
N GLU A 172 -31.34 -9.00 23.22
CA GLU A 172 -31.38 -8.87 24.66
C GLU A 172 -30.55 -7.68 25.16
N MET A 173 -29.37 -7.41 24.53
CA MET A 173 -28.57 -6.22 24.80
C MET A 173 -29.36 -4.93 24.49
N TRP A 174 -30.08 -4.88 23.39
CA TRP A 174 -30.97 -3.75 23.06
C TRP A 174 -32.10 -3.59 24.05
N ARG A 175 -32.79 -4.70 24.44
CA ARG A 175 -33.83 -4.68 25.45
C ARG A 175 -33.32 -4.10 26.76
N LEU A 176 -32.22 -4.65 27.29
CA LEU A 176 -31.61 -4.20 28.54
C LEU A 176 -31.13 -2.75 28.47
N GLY A 177 -30.51 -2.35 27.36
CA GLY A 177 -30.05 -0.98 27.16
C GLY A 177 -31.20 0.02 27.10
N ASN A 178 -32.31 -0.32 26.46
CA ASN A 178 -33.49 0.54 26.40
C ASN A 178 -34.19 0.63 27.78
N GLU A 179 -34.16 -0.45 28.59
CA GLU A 179 -34.72 -0.46 29.95
C GLU A 179 -33.85 0.35 30.92
N MET A 180 -32.52 0.18 30.88
CA MET A 180 -31.59 0.74 31.87
C MET A 180 -31.04 2.12 31.45
N SER A 181 -30.96 2.42 30.17
CA SER A 181 -30.37 3.65 29.63
C SER A 181 -31.09 4.05 28.31
N PRO A 182 -32.32 4.54 28.37
CA PRO A 182 -33.08 4.93 27.19
C PRO A 182 -32.30 5.90 26.32
N GLY A 183 -32.27 5.61 24.98
CA GLY A 183 -31.53 6.41 24.00
C GLY A 183 -30.07 6.01 23.79
N TYR A 184 -29.54 5.00 24.49
CA TYR A 184 -28.19 4.47 24.26
C TYR A 184 -28.03 3.81 22.89
N PHE A 185 -29.04 3.04 22.46
CA PHE A 185 -29.12 2.43 21.13
C PHE A 185 -29.97 3.27 20.18
N PRO A 186 -29.69 3.26 18.86
CA PRO A 186 -30.61 3.78 17.87
C PRO A 186 -32.00 3.11 17.98
N VAL A 187 -33.04 3.88 17.76
CA VAL A 187 -34.40 3.34 17.73
C VAL A 187 -34.55 2.45 16.51
N ASP A 188 -34.89 1.17 16.77
CA ASP A 188 -35.14 0.17 15.72
C ASP A 188 -34.03 0.09 14.63
N GLU A 189 -32.77 -0.03 15.05
CA GLU A 189 -31.64 -0.17 14.11
C GLU A 189 -31.80 -1.37 13.16
N TRP A 190 -32.55 -2.42 13.60
CA TRP A 190 -32.81 -3.59 12.78
C TRP A 190 -33.59 -3.24 11.51
N SER A 191 -34.55 -2.32 11.57
CA SER A 191 -35.33 -1.89 10.40
C SER A 191 -34.47 -1.19 9.33
N THR A 192 -33.25 -0.75 9.68
CA THR A 192 -32.33 -0.10 8.75
C THR A 192 -31.34 -1.08 8.09
N VAL A 193 -31.32 -2.36 8.51
CA VAL A 193 -30.43 -3.39 7.94
C VAL A 193 -30.82 -3.71 6.50
N PRO A 194 -29.99 -3.38 5.50
CA PRO A 194 -30.32 -3.57 4.10
C PRO A 194 -30.00 -4.99 3.61
N CYS A 195 -30.78 -5.40 2.60
CA CYS A 195 -30.51 -6.55 1.76
C CYS A 195 -30.64 -6.13 0.28
N HIS A 196 -29.53 -6.01 -0.41
CA HIS A 196 -29.48 -5.62 -1.82
C HIS A 196 -29.42 -6.81 -2.77
N TYR A 197 -28.94 -7.96 -2.27
CA TYR A 197 -28.70 -9.17 -3.04
C TYR A 197 -29.20 -10.41 -2.29
N ARG A 198 -29.61 -11.41 -3.05
CA ARG A 198 -29.73 -12.79 -2.57
C ARG A 198 -28.59 -13.63 -3.12
N CYS A 199 -28.19 -14.67 -2.40
CA CYS A 199 -27.09 -15.54 -2.80
C CYS A 199 -27.51 -17.01 -2.73
N MET A 200 -27.40 -17.70 -3.85
CA MET A 200 -27.37 -19.16 -3.86
C MET A 200 -25.93 -19.62 -3.86
N PHE A 201 -25.56 -20.47 -2.92
CA PHE A 201 -24.21 -21.01 -2.81
C PHE A 201 -24.27 -22.52 -2.58
N GLY A 202 -23.16 -23.18 -2.91
CA GLY A 202 -23.09 -24.63 -2.70
C GLY A 202 -21.68 -25.18 -2.91
N ILE A 203 -21.61 -26.48 -2.67
CA ILE A 203 -20.43 -27.31 -2.86
C ILE A 203 -20.81 -28.42 -3.87
N SER A 204 -19.99 -28.57 -4.91
CA SER A 204 -20.18 -29.60 -5.95
C SER A 204 -18.97 -30.52 -6.01
N ARG A 205 -19.19 -31.71 -6.54
CA ARG A 205 -18.14 -32.67 -6.87
C ARG A 205 -17.16 -32.07 -7.86
N PRO A 206 -15.92 -32.58 -7.96
CA PRO A 206 -14.90 -32.07 -8.87
C PRO A 206 -15.39 -32.00 -10.32
N ILE A 207 -15.14 -30.82 -10.96
CA ILE A 207 -15.41 -30.59 -12.37
C ILE A 207 -14.07 -30.26 -13.02
N LYS A 208 -13.56 -31.13 -13.89
CA LYS A 208 -12.20 -31.08 -14.44
C LYS A 208 -11.87 -29.74 -15.07
N ALA A 209 -12.82 -29.12 -15.77
CA ALA A 209 -12.63 -27.82 -16.44
C ALA A 209 -12.48 -26.60 -15.49
N LEU A 210 -12.76 -26.75 -14.18
CA LEU A 210 -12.71 -25.71 -13.18
C LEU A 210 -11.55 -25.86 -12.16
N LEU A 211 -10.75 -26.94 -12.30
CA LEU A 211 -9.71 -27.24 -11.32
C LEU A 211 -8.58 -26.22 -11.29
N GLY A 212 -8.16 -25.82 -10.09
CA GLY A 212 -7.00 -24.97 -9.84
C GLY A 212 -7.22 -23.47 -10.08
N GLY A 213 -8.45 -23.04 -10.39
CA GLY A 213 -8.78 -21.66 -10.70
C GLY A 213 -9.90 -21.05 -9.84
N GLY A 214 -9.93 -19.73 -9.84
CA GLY A 214 -11.05 -18.91 -9.40
C GLY A 214 -11.68 -18.19 -10.59
N HIS A 215 -12.98 -18.35 -10.81
CA HIS A 215 -13.71 -17.76 -11.92
C HIS A 215 -14.69 -16.72 -11.38
N TYR A 216 -14.54 -15.48 -11.84
CA TYR A 216 -15.44 -14.36 -11.58
C TYR A 216 -16.17 -14.05 -12.89
N VAL A 217 -17.48 -14.27 -12.94
CA VAL A 217 -18.28 -14.05 -14.17
C VAL A 217 -19.16 -12.83 -13.98
N HIS A 218 -18.97 -11.86 -14.85
CA HIS A 218 -19.75 -10.62 -14.89
C HIS A 218 -21.03 -10.78 -15.68
N ASN A 219 -22.14 -10.46 -15.03
CA ASN A 219 -23.46 -10.43 -15.67
C ASN A 219 -24.22 -9.16 -15.28
N HIS A 220 -25.30 -8.87 -15.97
CA HIS A 220 -26.15 -7.73 -15.66
C HIS A 220 -27.11 -8.05 -14.51
N ASN A 221 -26.91 -7.36 -13.35
CA ASN A 221 -27.64 -7.55 -12.10
C ASN A 221 -27.37 -8.87 -11.35
N PHE A 222 -26.47 -9.69 -11.81
CA PHE A 222 -26.00 -10.85 -11.08
C PHE A 222 -24.53 -11.17 -11.40
N SER A 223 -23.94 -12.07 -10.64
CA SER A 223 -22.55 -12.52 -10.90
C SER A 223 -22.29 -13.88 -10.29
N TYR A 224 -21.27 -14.56 -10.82
CA TYR A 224 -20.78 -15.81 -10.25
C TYR A 224 -19.40 -15.65 -9.65
N LEU A 225 -19.18 -16.37 -8.56
CA LEU A 225 -17.87 -16.74 -8.05
C LEU A 225 -17.80 -18.25 -7.97
N VAL A 226 -16.83 -18.86 -8.70
CA VAL A 226 -16.62 -20.30 -8.70
C VAL A 226 -15.17 -20.59 -8.42
N LEU A 227 -14.89 -21.42 -7.40
CA LEU A 227 -13.57 -21.64 -6.84
C LEU A 227 -13.31 -23.13 -6.63
N THR A 228 -12.05 -23.55 -6.74
CA THR A 228 -11.63 -24.90 -6.41
C THR A 228 -11.23 -24.98 -4.93
N GLY A 229 -11.68 -26.04 -4.25
CA GLY A 229 -11.33 -26.36 -2.86
C GLY A 229 -10.64 -27.70 -2.69
N PRO A 230 -10.49 -28.19 -1.43
CA PRO A 230 -9.87 -29.47 -1.10
C PRO A 230 -10.46 -30.65 -1.87
N GLY A 231 -9.60 -31.57 -2.33
CA GLY A 231 -10.03 -32.71 -3.12
C GLY A 231 -10.63 -32.36 -4.50
N GLY A 232 -10.39 -31.12 -4.98
CA GLY A 232 -10.91 -30.62 -6.26
C GLY A 232 -12.40 -30.29 -6.25
N ARG A 233 -13.07 -30.30 -5.09
CA ARG A 233 -14.49 -29.89 -4.98
C ARG A 233 -14.65 -28.44 -5.43
N VAL A 234 -15.82 -28.10 -5.95
CA VAL A 234 -16.13 -26.79 -6.50
C VAL A 234 -17.03 -26.03 -5.55
N TYR A 235 -16.56 -24.90 -5.04
CA TYR A 235 -17.37 -23.92 -4.32
C TYR A 235 -17.93 -22.91 -5.31
N TRP A 236 -19.21 -22.61 -5.25
CA TRP A 236 -19.85 -21.70 -6.14
C TRP A 236 -20.86 -20.80 -5.43
N PHE A 237 -20.97 -19.59 -5.94
CA PHE A 237 -21.86 -18.55 -5.46
C PHE A 237 -22.52 -17.89 -6.67
N LEU A 238 -23.83 -17.80 -6.65
CA LEU A 238 -24.63 -16.98 -7.57
C LEU A 238 -25.22 -15.84 -6.77
N PHE A 239 -24.78 -14.63 -7.04
CA PHE A 239 -25.27 -13.40 -6.41
C PHE A 239 -26.25 -12.72 -7.34
N VAL A 240 -27.49 -12.56 -6.91
CA VAL A 240 -28.56 -11.95 -7.71
C VAL A 240 -29.05 -10.69 -7.01
N LYS A 241 -29.00 -9.55 -7.72
CA LYS A 241 -29.48 -8.26 -7.23
C LYS A 241 -30.99 -8.28 -7.08
N LEU A 242 -31.51 -7.81 -5.95
CA LEU A 242 -32.94 -7.63 -5.75
C LEU A 242 -33.45 -6.43 -6.59
N PRO A 243 -34.68 -6.48 -7.12
CA PRO A 243 -35.25 -5.38 -7.87
C PRO A 243 -35.30 -4.08 -7.07
N VAL A 244 -35.64 -4.18 -5.79
CA VAL A 244 -35.58 -3.12 -4.79
C VAL A 244 -34.89 -3.64 -3.54
N PRO A 245 -34.09 -2.81 -2.82
CA PRO A 245 -33.55 -3.18 -1.54
C PRO A 245 -34.66 -3.47 -0.53
N LEU A 246 -34.49 -4.54 0.26
CA LEU A 246 -35.35 -4.91 1.37
C LEU A 246 -34.66 -4.60 2.69
N TYR A 247 -35.43 -4.37 3.75
CA TYR A 247 -34.88 -3.95 5.03
C TYR A 247 -35.46 -4.75 6.21
N GLY A 248 -34.64 -5.04 7.18
CA GLY A 248 -35.06 -5.59 8.48
C GLY A 248 -35.99 -6.81 8.38
N ASN A 249 -37.23 -6.64 8.80
CA ASN A 249 -38.23 -7.72 8.83
C ASN A 249 -38.85 -8.04 7.48
N ASP A 250 -38.71 -7.16 6.50
CA ASP A 250 -39.21 -7.39 5.13
C ASP A 250 -38.29 -8.29 4.31
N ILE A 251 -37.13 -8.64 4.85
CA ILE A 251 -36.17 -9.54 4.22
C ILE A 251 -36.69 -10.98 4.33
N PRO A 252 -36.97 -11.67 3.20
CA PRO A 252 -37.58 -12.99 3.21
C PRO A 252 -36.62 -14.08 3.67
N ARG A 253 -37.21 -15.19 4.15
CA ARG A 253 -36.51 -16.47 4.26
C ARG A 253 -36.86 -17.31 3.05
N TYR A 254 -35.86 -17.72 2.30
CA TYR A 254 -36.05 -18.53 1.11
C TYR A 254 -36.23 -19.99 1.43
N THR A 255 -37.06 -20.67 0.62
CA THR A 255 -37.33 -22.10 0.70
C THR A 255 -36.46 -22.89 -0.28
N LYS A 256 -36.58 -24.23 -0.24
CA LYS A 256 -35.92 -25.09 -1.24
C LYS A 256 -36.56 -24.96 -2.63
N ASP A 257 -37.83 -24.61 -2.70
CA ASP A 257 -38.52 -24.37 -3.96
C ASP A 257 -38.02 -23.07 -4.59
N ASP A 258 -37.81 -21.99 -3.79
CA ASP A 258 -37.22 -20.76 -4.27
C ASP A 258 -35.79 -20.99 -4.81
N GLU A 259 -35.03 -21.86 -4.13
CA GLU A 259 -33.69 -22.25 -4.58
C GLU A 259 -33.73 -23.01 -5.91
N ALA A 260 -34.64 -23.98 -6.04
CA ALA A 260 -34.81 -24.79 -7.24
C ALA A 260 -35.24 -23.93 -8.45
N GLN A 261 -36.21 -23.05 -8.24
CA GLN A 261 -36.65 -22.09 -9.26
C GLN A 261 -35.49 -21.20 -9.74
N LEU A 262 -34.75 -20.61 -8.81
CA LEU A 262 -33.60 -19.75 -9.16
C LEU A 262 -32.51 -20.55 -9.91
N ALA A 263 -32.29 -21.81 -9.56
CA ALA A 263 -31.34 -22.65 -10.24
C ALA A 263 -31.76 -22.99 -11.68
N GLU A 264 -33.05 -23.15 -11.93
CA GLU A 264 -33.63 -23.37 -13.26
C GLU A 264 -33.53 -22.11 -14.12
N GLU A 265 -33.85 -20.95 -13.57
CA GLU A 265 -33.72 -19.63 -14.24
C GLU A 265 -32.28 -19.39 -14.76
N HIS A 266 -31.29 -19.88 -14.03
CA HIS A 266 -29.86 -19.66 -14.32
C HIS A 266 -29.13 -20.89 -14.91
N ALA A 267 -29.83 -22.00 -15.19
CA ALA A 267 -29.21 -23.26 -15.59
C ALA A 267 -28.33 -23.18 -16.84
N LEU A 268 -28.70 -22.31 -17.79
CA LEU A 268 -27.99 -22.15 -19.07
C LEU A 268 -26.88 -21.08 -19.03
N ASP A 269 -26.72 -20.37 -17.91
CA ASP A 269 -25.67 -19.35 -17.77
C ASP A 269 -24.27 -19.95 -17.91
N GLN A 270 -23.43 -19.28 -18.70
CA GLN A 270 -22.06 -19.72 -18.93
C GLN A 270 -21.14 -19.29 -17.78
N VAL A 271 -20.51 -20.23 -17.12
CA VAL A 271 -19.42 -19.98 -16.17
C VAL A 271 -18.07 -19.96 -16.88
N THR A 272 -17.90 -20.85 -17.83
CA THR A 272 -16.80 -20.83 -18.82
C THR A 272 -17.39 -21.05 -20.20
N THR A 273 -16.60 -20.98 -21.26
CA THR A 273 -17.08 -21.28 -22.63
C THR A 273 -17.58 -22.73 -22.79
N THR A 274 -17.32 -23.62 -21.83
CA THR A 274 -17.68 -25.05 -21.87
C THR A 274 -18.46 -25.56 -20.68
N VAL A 275 -18.60 -24.74 -19.61
CA VAL A 275 -19.31 -25.15 -18.37
C VAL A 275 -20.43 -24.16 -18.09
N GLN A 276 -21.64 -24.68 -18.04
CA GLN A 276 -22.84 -23.96 -17.61
C GLN A 276 -23.09 -24.13 -16.13
N PHE A 277 -23.81 -23.20 -15.53
CA PHE A 277 -24.17 -23.25 -14.10
C PHE A 277 -25.01 -24.49 -13.79
N GLY A 278 -25.92 -24.90 -14.64
CA GLY A 278 -26.68 -26.12 -14.50
C GLY A 278 -25.84 -27.39 -14.27
N HIS A 279 -24.69 -27.50 -14.93
CA HIS A 279 -23.75 -28.62 -14.71
C HIS A 279 -23.16 -28.60 -13.30
N ILE A 280 -22.84 -27.38 -12.79
CA ILE A 280 -22.30 -27.22 -11.44
C ILE A 280 -23.37 -27.55 -10.39
N TYR A 281 -24.57 -27.05 -10.60
CA TYR A 281 -25.70 -27.28 -9.69
C TYR A 281 -26.13 -28.75 -9.64
N GLN A 282 -26.18 -29.46 -10.76
CA GLN A 282 -26.44 -30.91 -10.82
C GLN A 282 -25.40 -31.74 -10.06
N ALA A 283 -24.15 -31.33 -10.10
CA ALA A 283 -23.04 -31.98 -9.39
C ALA A 283 -22.98 -31.65 -7.89
N ARG A 284 -23.91 -30.85 -7.35
CA ARG A 284 -23.89 -30.38 -5.96
C ARG A 284 -24.03 -31.53 -4.96
N THR A 285 -23.34 -31.36 -3.84
CA THR A 285 -23.46 -32.15 -2.64
C THR A 285 -24.28 -31.43 -1.57
N SER A 286 -24.23 -30.13 -1.60
CA SER A 286 -25.02 -29.24 -0.71
C SER A 286 -25.22 -27.88 -1.35
N SER A 287 -26.32 -27.20 -1.04
CA SER A 287 -26.63 -25.83 -1.48
C SER A 287 -27.65 -25.16 -0.58
N ALA A 288 -27.66 -23.86 -0.59
CA ALA A 288 -28.64 -23.04 0.10
C ALA A 288 -28.82 -21.69 -0.63
N LEU A 289 -30.04 -21.14 -0.57
CA LEU A 289 -30.39 -19.79 -0.97
C LEU A 289 -30.60 -18.93 0.28
N THR A 290 -29.95 -17.77 0.35
CA THR A 290 -30.02 -16.87 1.51
C THR A 290 -30.07 -15.41 1.09
N PRO A 291 -30.78 -14.55 1.83
CA PRO A 291 -30.65 -13.10 1.67
C PRO A 291 -29.31 -12.63 2.22
N LEU A 292 -28.73 -11.61 1.57
CA LEU A 292 -27.46 -11.03 1.99
C LEU A 292 -27.70 -9.73 2.75
N HIS A 293 -27.67 -9.83 4.08
CA HIS A 293 -27.63 -8.67 4.95
C HIS A 293 -26.23 -8.05 4.90
N GLU A 294 -26.15 -6.73 4.80
CA GLU A 294 -24.87 -5.99 4.79
C GLU A 294 -24.98 -4.82 5.77
N HIS A 295 -24.40 -4.94 6.97
CA HIS A 295 -24.57 -3.91 8.00
C HIS A 295 -23.44 -3.91 9.01
N VAL A 296 -23.12 -2.74 9.54
CA VAL A 296 -22.26 -2.55 10.71
C VAL A 296 -23.09 -1.83 11.77
N PHE A 297 -23.42 -2.54 12.87
CA PHE A 297 -24.21 -1.96 13.94
C PHE A 297 -23.46 -0.83 14.63
N GLN A 298 -24.18 0.21 15.05
CA GLN A 298 -23.57 1.42 15.64
C GLN A 298 -22.94 1.17 17.02
N LYS A 299 -23.64 0.37 17.85
CA LYS A 299 -23.20 0.01 19.19
C LYS A 299 -23.09 -1.50 19.33
N TRP A 300 -21.89 -1.95 19.70
CA TRP A 300 -21.57 -3.37 19.83
C TRP A 300 -21.60 -3.87 21.26
N HIS A 301 -21.72 -3.00 22.24
CA HIS A 301 -21.71 -3.36 23.66
C HIS A 301 -22.67 -2.53 24.51
N PHE A 302 -23.07 -3.11 25.62
CA PHE A 302 -23.79 -2.44 26.71
C PHE A 302 -23.50 -3.16 28.02
N GLY A 303 -23.09 -2.41 29.06
CA GLY A 303 -22.73 -3.00 30.35
C GLY A 303 -21.66 -4.09 30.17
N ARG A 304 -21.96 -5.30 30.61
CA ARG A 304 -21.10 -6.49 30.56
C ARG A 304 -21.31 -7.37 29.32
N ILE A 305 -22.02 -6.86 28.32
CA ILE A 305 -22.37 -7.58 27.08
C ILE A 305 -21.70 -6.91 25.89
N MET A 306 -21.07 -7.73 25.03
CA MET A 306 -20.56 -7.26 23.72
C MET A 306 -20.88 -8.27 22.62
N THR A 307 -21.15 -7.81 21.41
CA THR A 307 -21.32 -8.63 20.20
C THR A 307 -20.09 -8.56 19.30
N ILE A 308 -19.77 -9.68 18.63
CA ILE A 308 -18.65 -9.80 17.68
C ILE A 308 -19.08 -10.59 16.43
N GLY A 309 -18.27 -10.53 15.37
CA GLY A 309 -18.57 -11.22 14.12
C GLY A 309 -19.87 -10.74 13.49
N ASP A 310 -20.63 -11.64 12.87
CA ASP A 310 -21.88 -11.30 12.18
C ASP A 310 -22.95 -10.71 13.11
N ALA A 311 -22.81 -10.86 14.42
CA ALA A 311 -23.67 -10.22 15.41
C ALA A 311 -23.39 -8.72 15.57
N ALA A 312 -22.21 -8.23 15.17
CA ALA A 312 -21.80 -6.85 15.20
C ALA A 312 -21.66 -6.23 13.79
N HIS A 313 -21.20 -7.05 12.82
CA HIS A 313 -20.92 -6.58 11.45
C HIS A 313 -21.07 -7.71 10.44
N LYS A 314 -21.91 -7.51 9.45
CA LYS A 314 -22.22 -8.50 8.42
C LYS A 314 -21.75 -8.02 7.05
N PHE A 315 -21.03 -8.89 6.35
CA PHE A 315 -20.40 -8.60 5.06
C PHE A 315 -21.10 -9.30 3.90
N HIS A 316 -20.98 -8.69 2.72
CA HIS A 316 -21.20 -9.42 1.47
C HIS A 316 -20.10 -10.49 1.30
N PRO A 317 -20.45 -11.76 0.99
CA PRO A 317 -19.47 -12.85 1.02
C PRO A 317 -18.47 -12.86 -0.12
N LEU A 318 -18.69 -12.14 -1.23
CA LEU A 318 -17.85 -12.16 -2.43
C LEU A 318 -16.36 -11.85 -2.15
N THR A 319 -16.08 -11.00 -1.17
CA THR A 319 -14.70 -10.62 -0.81
C THR A 319 -14.05 -11.51 0.23
N GLY A 320 -14.77 -12.48 0.80
CA GLY A 320 -14.27 -13.41 1.82
C GLY A 320 -13.94 -12.78 3.19
N HIS A 321 -14.32 -11.52 3.45
CA HIS A 321 -13.92 -10.82 4.67
C HIS A 321 -14.71 -11.18 5.93
N GLY A 322 -15.90 -11.78 5.84
CA GLY A 322 -16.77 -12.00 7.01
C GLY A 322 -16.10 -12.76 8.15
N GLY A 323 -15.63 -13.99 7.88
CA GLY A 323 -14.94 -14.81 8.87
C GLY A 323 -13.61 -14.19 9.33
N ASN A 324 -12.84 -13.61 8.42
CA ASN A 324 -11.58 -12.96 8.74
C ASN A 324 -11.77 -11.74 9.65
N ALA A 325 -12.79 -10.90 9.39
CA ALA A 325 -13.12 -9.76 10.25
C ALA A 325 -13.63 -10.21 11.64
N ALA A 326 -14.34 -11.35 11.74
CA ALA A 326 -14.73 -11.92 13.01
C ALA A 326 -13.52 -12.34 13.85
N ILE A 327 -12.52 -12.99 13.22
CA ILE A 327 -11.24 -13.35 13.85
C ILE A 327 -10.51 -12.09 14.34
N GLU A 328 -10.40 -11.05 13.51
CA GLU A 328 -9.79 -9.77 13.88
C GLU A 328 -10.52 -9.09 15.04
N THR A 329 -11.86 -9.12 15.06
CA THR A 329 -12.64 -8.47 16.12
C THR A 329 -12.49 -9.21 17.44
N ALA A 330 -12.42 -10.57 17.43
CA ALA A 330 -12.09 -11.34 18.60
C ALA A 330 -10.68 -11.02 19.14
N ALA A 331 -9.69 -10.87 18.25
CA ALA A 331 -8.33 -10.48 18.64
C ALA A 331 -8.28 -9.07 19.27
N ALA A 332 -8.96 -8.09 18.68
CA ALA A 332 -9.05 -6.73 19.24
C ALA A 332 -9.69 -6.74 20.63
N LEU A 333 -10.79 -7.49 20.79
CA LEU A 333 -11.45 -7.65 22.09
C LEU A 333 -10.49 -8.23 23.14
N VAL A 334 -9.79 -9.32 22.82
CA VAL A 334 -8.85 -9.96 23.75
C VAL A 334 -7.70 -9.03 24.09
N ASN A 335 -7.15 -8.29 23.13
CA ASN A 335 -6.06 -7.32 23.36
C ASN A 335 -6.47 -6.26 24.40
N HIS A 336 -7.68 -5.69 24.27
CA HIS A 336 -8.16 -4.66 25.20
C HIS A 336 -8.60 -5.21 26.55
N LEU A 337 -9.25 -6.38 26.60
CA LEU A 337 -9.61 -7.04 27.87
C LEU A 337 -8.37 -7.40 28.70
N LEU A 338 -7.27 -7.80 28.04
CA LEU A 338 -6.05 -8.30 28.71
C LEU A 338 -4.93 -7.25 28.75
N SER A 339 -5.17 -6.02 28.31
CA SER A 339 -4.19 -4.92 28.34
C SER A 339 -3.74 -4.59 29.77
N ASN A 340 -4.63 -4.75 30.74
CA ASN A 340 -4.33 -4.63 32.16
C ASN A 340 -4.19 -6.03 32.77
N ARG A 341 -2.96 -6.47 33.07
CA ARG A 341 -2.65 -7.79 33.64
C ARG A 341 -3.25 -8.02 35.04
N ASN A 342 -3.70 -6.97 35.73
CA ASN A 342 -4.41 -7.05 36.99
C ASN A 342 -5.91 -7.20 36.74
N LEU A 343 -6.32 -8.39 36.36
CA LEU A 343 -7.68 -8.81 36.02
C LEU A 343 -8.72 -8.58 37.15
N ASN A 344 -8.96 -7.36 37.55
CA ASN A 344 -10.18 -6.98 38.24
C ASN A 344 -11.09 -6.34 37.22
N TRP A 345 -11.98 -7.12 36.62
CA TRP A 345 -12.92 -6.61 35.62
C TRP A 345 -14.05 -5.82 36.27
N SER A 346 -13.73 -4.64 36.74
CA SER A 346 -14.75 -3.67 37.16
C SER A 346 -15.60 -3.23 35.96
N ASP A 347 -16.81 -2.74 36.20
CA ASP A 347 -17.71 -2.28 35.12
C ASP A 347 -17.07 -1.20 34.24
N SER A 348 -16.28 -0.30 34.85
CA SER A 348 -15.57 0.76 34.12
C SER A 348 -14.46 0.20 33.25
N GLU A 349 -13.69 -0.79 33.72
CA GLU A 349 -12.63 -1.41 32.90
C GLU A 349 -13.20 -2.24 31.77
N ILE A 350 -14.28 -3.00 31.98
CA ILE A 350 -14.99 -3.74 30.93
C ILE A 350 -15.54 -2.79 29.88
N SER A 351 -16.24 -1.72 30.28
CA SER A 351 -16.79 -0.72 29.38
C SER A 351 -15.71 -0.02 28.57
N ALA A 352 -14.58 0.31 29.19
CA ALA A 352 -13.43 0.89 28.50
C ALA A 352 -12.83 -0.09 27.49
N ALA A 353 -12.64 -1.36 27.85
CA ALA A 353 -12.10 -2.38 26.94
C ALA A 353 -13.02 -2.65 25.73
N PHE A 354 -14.33 -2.75 25.96
CA PHE A 354 -15.31 -2.94 24.91
C PHE A 354 -15.38 -1.73 23.97
N SER A 355 -15.39 -0.53 24.53
CA SER A 355 -15.35 0.72 23.74
C SER A 355 -14.08 0.82 22.91
N ALA A 356 -12.93 0.48 23.47
CA ALA A 356 -11.65 0.51 22.76
C ALA A 356 -11.62 -0.55 21.64
N ALA A 357 -12.08 -1.77 21.88
CA ALA A 357 -12.20 -2.81 20.88
C ALA A 357 -13.13 -2.39 19.71
N GLN A 358 -14.29 -1.81 20.04
CA GLN A 358 -15.19 -1.28 19.02
C GLN A 358 -14.53 -0.15 18.22
N ASN A 359 -13.90 0.83 18.86
CA ASN A 359 -13.27 1.97 18.21
C ASN A 359 -12.14 1.56 17.26
N ASP A 360 -11.33 0.59 17.65
CA ASP A 360 -10.27 0.05 16.79
C ASP A 360 -10.81 -0.65 15.55
N ARG A 361 -11.99 -1.27 15.66
CA ARG A 361 -12.56 -2.09 14.61
C ARG A 361 -13.58 -1.39 13.72
N HIS A 362 -14.38 -0.49 14.30
CA HIS A 362 -15.59 0.03 13.64
C HIS A 362 -15.28 0.71 12.29
N TYR A 363 -14.28 1.61 12.25
CA TYR A 363 -13.90 2.28 10.99
C TYR A 363 -13.44 1.27 9.92
N ARG A 364 -12.54 0.35 10.32
CA ARG A 364 -12.00 -0.65 9.38
C ARG A 364 -13.08 -1.57 8.84
N VAL A 365 -13.97 -2.05 9.71
CA VAL A 365 -15.08 -2.93 9.33
C VAL A 365 -16.06 -2.20 8.42
N SER A 366 -16.41 -0.95 8.73
CA SER A 366 -17.32 -0.13 7.90
C SER A 366 -16.75 0.10 6.50
N TRP A 367 -15.45 0.39 6.41
CA TRP A 367 -14.76 0.53 5.13
C TRP A 367 -14.77 -0.80 4.33
N LEU A 368 -14.48 -1.93 4.97
CA LEU A 368 -14.46 -3.23 4.31
C LEU A 368 -15.86 -3.68 3.87
N VAL A 369 -16.92 -3.36 4.63
CA VAL A 369 -18.32 -3.66 4.24
C VAL A 369 -18.70 -2.83 3.01
N ALA A 370 -18.38 -1.54 3.01
CA ALA A 370 -18.64 -0.67 1.85
C ALA A 370 -17.87 -1.13 0.60
N ASP A 371 -16.59 -1.48 0.75
CA ASP A 371 -15.77 -2.03 -0.34
C ASP A 371 -16.34 -3.36 -0.89
N ALA A 372 -16.81 -4.25 -0.01
CA ALA A 372 -17.40 -5.51 -0.42
C ALA A 372 -18.70 -5.29 -1.25
N HIS A 373 -19.51 -4.36 -0.83
CA HIS A 373 -20.73 -3.95 -1.56
C HIS A 373 -20.39 -3.37 -2.94
N GLU A 374 -19.47 -2.44 -3.00
CA GLU A 374 -19.00 -1.83 -4.26
C GLU A 374 -18.37 -2.85 -5.20
N TYR A 375 -17.57 -3.79 -4.65
CA TYR A 375 -16.99 -4.89 -5.39
C TYR A 375 -18.07 -5.76 -6.05
N GLN A 376 -19.14 -6.10 -5.31
CA GLN A 376 -20.30 -6.83 -5.86
C GLN A 376 -21.04 -6.04 -6.93
N GLN A 377 -21.31 -4.75 -6.73
CA GLN A 377 -21.98 -3.92 -7.75
C GLN A 377 -21.21 -3.91 -9.07
N ARG A 378 -19.86 -3.88 -9.00
CA ARG A 378 -19.00 -3.95 -10.18
C ARG A 378 -19.10 -5.29 -10.89
N HIS A 379 -19.07 -6.40 -10.15
CA HIS A 379 -19.18 -7.74 -10.73
C HIS A 379 -20.56 -8.04 -11.31
N ALA A 380 -21.60 -7.51 -10.69
CA ALA A 380 -22.98 -7.59 -11.18
C ALA A 380 -23.31 -6.55 -12.26
N LEU A 381 -22.34 -5.72 -12.72
CA LEU A 381 -22.56 -4.64 -13.68
C LEU A 381 -23.81 -3.78 -13.34
N ALA A 382 -24.02 -3.50 -12.07
CA ALA A 382 -25.29 -3.06 -11.47
C ALA A 382 -25.72 -1.64 -11.91
N THR A 383 -24.79 -0.83 -12.42
CA THR A 383 -25.04 0.53 -12.89
C THR A 383 -24.31 0.81 -14.22
N PRO A 384 -24.71 1.82 -15.01
CA PRO A 384 -24.00 2.20 -16.23
C PRO A 384 -22.52 2.51 -15.97
N LEU A 385 -22.21 3.18 -14.85
CA LEU A 385 -20.83 3.47 -14.46
C LEU A 385 -20.01 2.17 -14.30
N TRP A 386 -20.53 1.20 -13.56
CA TRP A 386 -19.85 -0.06 -13.34
C TRP A 386 -19.67 -0.90 -14.61
N ARG A 387 -20.56 -0.76 -15.60
CA ARG A 387 -20.38 -1.39 -16.94
C ARG A 387 -19.16 -0.81 -17.66
N VAL A 388 -18.93 0.50 -17.56
CA VAL A 388 -17.76 1.16 -18.15
C VAL A 388 -16.49 0.79 -17.38
N VAL A 389 -16.52 0.89 -16.05
CA VAL A 389 -15.39 0.58 -15.17
C VAL A 389 -14.96 -0.89 -15.34
N ALA A 390 -15.88 -1.84 -15.38
CA ALA A 390 -15.58 -3.26 -15.58
C ALA A 390 -14.89 -3.57 -16.92
N ARG A 391 -15.07 -2.73 -17.94
CA ARG A 391 -14.37 -2.86 -19.23
C ARG A 391 -12.97 -2.24 -19.22
N ILE A 392 -12.80 -1.10 -18.55
CA ILE A 392 -11.54 -0.35 -18.56
C ILE A 392 -10.57 -0.88 -17.52
N LEU A 393 -11.05 -1.18 -16.31
CA LEU A 393 -10.21 -1.55 -15.18
C LEU A 393 -9.27 -2.75 -15.46
N PRO A 394 -9.73 -3.85 -16.09
CA PRO A 394 -8.84 -4.97 -16.42
C PRO A 394 -7.74 -4.64 -17.41
N LEU A 395 -7.87 -3.57 -18.20
CA LEU A 395 -6.83 -3.13 -19.15
C LEU A 395 -5.67 -2.46 -18.42
N VAL A 396 -5.96 -1.73 -17.34
CA VAL A 396 -4.96 -0.94 -16.59
C VAL A 396 -4.42 -1.66 -15.35
N ILE A 397 -5.22 -2.54 -14.70
CA ILE A 397 -4.78 -3.30 -13.54
C ILE A 397 -4.01 -4.55 -14.00
N ASN A 398 -2.72 -4.60 -13.67
CA ASN A 398 -1.90 -5.80 -13.78
C ASN A 398 -1.98 -6.67 -12.50
N GLY A 399 -1.30 -7.81 -12.47
CA GLY A 399 -1.29 -8.72 -11.32
C GLY A 399 -0.77 -8.06 -10.03
N ASP A 400 0.29 -7.26 -10.13
CA ASP A 400 0.89 -6.57 -8.99
C ASP A 400 -0.07 -5.54 -8.37
N ALA A 401 -0.80 -4.80 -9.22
CA ALA A 401 -1.82 -3.87 -8.79
C ALA A 401 -2.99 -4.58 -8.08
N ALA A 402 -3.42 -5.71 -8.61
CA ALA A 402 -4.48 -6.53 -8.01
C ALA A 402 -4.07 -7.02 -6.61
N PHE A 403 -2.84 -7.53 -6.45
CA PHE A 403 -2.29 -7.93 -5.14
C PHE A 403 -2.23 -6.78 -4.15
N HIS A 404 -1.81 -5.60 -4.59
CA HIS A 404 -1.73 -4.45 -3.69
C HIS A 404 -3.11 -4.00 -3.21
N ILE A 405 -4.07 -3.87 -4.13
CA ILE A 405 -5.44 -3.48 -3.78
C ILE A 405 -6.04 -4.47 -2.77
N SER A 406 -5.83 -5.77 -2.98
CA SER A 406 -6.24 -6.80 -2.03
C SER A 406 -5.48 -6.70 -0.71
N GLY A 407 -4.17 -6.48 -0.77
CA GLY A 407 -3.29 -6.43 0.40
C GLY A 407 -3.55 -5.27 1.35
N GLN A 408 -4.02 -4.12 0.86
CA GLN A 408 -4.44 -3.02 1.73
C GLN A 408 -5.54 -3.45 2.72
N LYS A 409 -6.31 -4.48 2.34
CA LYS A 409 -7.35 -5.06 3.19
C LYS A 409 -6.79 -6.01 4.24
N TYR A 410 -5.54 -6.49 4.07
CA TYR A 410 -4.91 -7.47 4.98
C TYR A 410 -3.99 -6.80 6.00
N VAL A 411 -3.16 -5.84 5.56
CA VAL A 411 -2.05 -5.33 6.37
C VAL A 411 -2.45 -4.57 7.63
N GLY A 412 -3.64 -3.99 7.67
CA GLY A 412 -4.18 -3.27 8.82
C GLY A 412 -4.95 -4.14 9.82
N ALA A 413 -4.81 -5.47 9.76
CA ALA A 413 -5.52 -6.41 10.62
C ALA A 413 -4.97 -6.42 12.05
N SER A 414 -5.87 -6.48 13.04
CA SER A 414 -5.50 -6.73 14.43
C SER A 414 -5.01 -8.17 14.61
N ARG A 415 -3.89 -8.34 15.31
CA ARG A 415 -3.38 -9.62 15.78
C ARG A 415 -3.44 -9.71 17.30
N LEU A 416 -3.10 -10.87 17.88
CA LEU A 416 -2.96 -11.00 19.32
C LEU A 416 -1.62 -10.39 19.79
N GLU A 417 -1.68 -9.26 20.48
CA GLU A 417 -0.49 -8.50 20.91
C GLU A 417 0.31 -9.24 21.99
N GLY A 418 -0.37 -9.98 22.85
CA GLY A 418 0.26 -10.75 23.93
C GLY A 418 0.94 -12.06 23.50
N LEU A 419 0.80 -12.47 22.23
CA LEU A 419 1.44 -13.66 21.68
C LEU A 419 2.52 -13.27 20.66
N PRO A 420 3.62 -14.07 20.55
CA PRO A 420 4.63 -13.85 19.54
C PRO A 420 4.03 -13.98 18.12
N VAL A 421 4.57 -13.21 17.19
CA VAL A 421 4.25 -13.38 15.77
C VAL A 421 4.98 -14.62 15.27
N VAL A 422 4.26 -15.48 14.54
CA VAL A 422 4.87 -16.61 13.86
C VAL A 422 5.68 -16.09 12.68
N LYS A 423 6.94 -16.50 12.61
CA LYS A 423 7.86 -16.05 11.55
C LYS A 423 7.48 -16.67 10.22
N ARG A 424 7.02 -15.81 9.30
CA ARG A 424 6.77 -16.16 7.89
C ARG A 424 7.36 -15.09 6.99
N GLN A 425 8.18 -15.53 6.05
CA GLN A 425 8.80 -14.61 5.12
C GLN A 425 7.74 -13.86 4.29
N HIS A 426 7.83 -12.54 4.26
CA HIS A 426 6.95 -11.66 3.48
C HIS A 426 7.66 -10.35 3.11
N ALA A 427 7.22 -9.72 2.03
CA ALA A 427 7.83 -8.50 1.52
C ALA A 427 7.08 -7.23 1.93
N VAL A 428 5.77 -7.32 2.18
CA VAL A 428 4.92 -6.18 2.54
C VAL A 428 4.70 -6.16 4.04
N PRO A 429 5.10 -5.08 4.76
CA PRO A 429 4.90 -5.01 6.20
C PRO A 429 3.43 -4.91 6.58
N TYR A 430 3.06 -5.56 7.67
CA TYR A 430 1.80 -5.30 8.36
C TYR A 430 1.91 -4.00 9.17
N ASP A 431 0.77 -3.35 9.42
CA ASP A 431 0.74 -2.05 10.10
C ASP A 431 1.39 -2.07 11.51
N ASP A 432 1.32 -3.20 12.21
CA ASP A 432 1.93 -3.40 13.52
C ASP A 432 3.45 -3.65 13.50
N GLU A 433 4.03 -3.93 12.34
CA GLU A 433 5.47 -4.08 12.12
C GLU A 433 6.13 -2.74 11.81
N LEU A 434 5.32 -1.73 11.49
CA LEU A 434 5.79 -0.38 11.16
C LEU A 434 6.18 0.43 12.39
N PRO A 435 7.09 1.42 12.26
CA PRO A 435 7.45 2.34 13.33
C PRO A 435 6.28 3.16 13.91
N ALA A 436 5.25 3.39 13.10
CA ALA A 436 4.05 4.12 13.51
C ALA A 436 2.82 3.65 12.74
N LYS A 437 1.64 3.78 13.34
CA LYS A 437 0.37 3.50 12.66
C LYS A 437 0.23 4.38 11.41
N PRO A 438 -0.07 3.80 10.23
CA PRO A 438 -0.30 4.57 9.02
C PRO A 438 -1.43 5.60 9.16
N LEU A 439 -1.28 6.76 8.50
CA LEU A 439 -2.31 7.80 8.46
C LEU A 439 -3.06 7.70 7.12
N ARG A 440 -4.33 7.41 7.19
CA ARG A 440 -5.23 7.34 6.03
C ARG A 440 -6.38 8.33 6.23
N PRO A 441 -6.85 9.02 5.17
CA PRO A 441 -6.51 8.97 3.75
C PRO A 441 -5.33 9.89 3.35
N THR A 442 -4.62 9.55 2.26
CA THR A 442 -3.45 10.29 1.74
C THR A 442 -3.79 11.33 0.65
N TRP A 443 -5.04 11.43 0.21
CA TRP A 443 -5.46 12.30 -0.89
C TRP A 443 -5.22 13.79 -0.64
N LEU A 444 -5.33 14.25 0.61
CA LEU A 444 -5.01 15.64 0.98
C LEU A 444 -3.54 15.97 0.72
N LEU A 445 -2.64 15.06 1.13
CA LEU A 445 -1.21 15.21 0.90
C LEU A 445 -0.89 15.24 -0.59
N THR A 446 -1.51 14.35 -1.37
CA THR A 446 -1.38 14.34 -2.84
C THR A 446 -1.88 15.67 -3.43
N GLY A 447 -3.06 16.14 -3.03
CA GLY A 447 -3.62 17.40 -3.48
C GLY A 447 -2.72 18.61 -3.20
N LEU A 448 -2.16 18.68 -1.98
CA LEU A 448 -1.18 19.71 -1.61
C LEU A 448 0.09 19.64 -2.46
N GLY A 449 0.61 18.42 -2.70
CA GLY A 449 1.79 18.23 -3.55
C GLY A 449 1.56 18.66 -4.99
N VAL A 450 0.43 18.27 -5.58
CA VAL A 450 0.02 18.67 -6.95
C VAL A 450 -0.15 20.18 -7.03
N MET A 451 -0.84 20.79 -6.08
CA MET A 451 -1.07 22.24 -6.05
C MET A 451 0.25 22.99 -5.96
N THR A 452 1.14 22.60 -5.04
CA THR A 452 2.43 23.28 -4.84
C THR A 452 3.30 23.21 -6.09
N GLN A 453 3.49 22.02 -6.67
CA GLN A 453 4.31 21.85 -7.87
C GLN A 453 3.66 22.51 -9.10
N GLY A 454 2.33 22.48 -9.20
CA GLY A 454 1.59 23.16 -10.27
C GLY A 454 1.74 24.69 -10.22
N ILE A 455 1.71 25.28 -9.02
CA ILE A 455 1.97 26.71 -8.83
C ILE A 455 3.42 27.06 -9.23
N LEU A 456 4.40 26.27 -8.79
CA LEU A 456 5.81 26.48 -9.12
C LEU A 456 6.05 26.35 -10.63
N TYR A 457 5.44 25.36 -11.29
CA TYR A 457 5.52 25.22 -12.75
C TYR A 457 4.91 26.42 -13.48
N ARG A 458 3.77 26.90 -13.03
CA ARG A 458 3.12 28.09 -13.60
C ARG A 458 3.97 29.35 -13.39
N LEU A 459 4.57 29.49 -12.21
CA LEU A 459 5.45 30.60 -11.88
C LEU A 459 6.72 30.55 -12.72
N SER A 460 7.31 29.38 -12.95
CA SER A 460 8.51 29.25 -13.79
C SER A 460 8.30 29.72 -15.21
N LYS A 461 7.15 29.43 -15.81
CA LYS A 461 6.80 29.96 -17.15
C LYS A 461 6.71 31.48 -17.20
N LYS A 462 6.41 32.13 -16.09
CA LYS A 462 6.36 33.59 -16.00
C LYS A 462 7.73 34.21 -15.77
N LEU A 463 8.59 33.54 -15.01
CA LEU A 463 9.86 34.08 -14.56
C LEU A 463 11.04 33.72 -15.47
N LEU A 464 11.02 32.57 -16.11
CA LEU A 464 12.03 32.12 -17.06
C LEU A 464 11.61 32.56 -18.48
N LEU A 465 11.91 33.82 -18.79
CA LEU A 465 11.62 34.43 -20.10
C LEU A 465 12.65 33.98 -21.15
N PRO A 466 12.34 34.12 -22.47
CA PRO A 466 13.31 33.91 -23.51
C PRO A 466 14.54 34.82 -23.31
N LEU A 467 15.73 34.22 -23.36
CA LEU A 467 16.99 34.91 -23.13
C LEU A 467 17.42 35.70 -24.35
N GLN A 468 18.00 36.89 -24.12
CA GLN A 468 18.78 37.58 -25.12
C GLN A 468 20.19 36.98 -25.16
N VAL A 469 20.54 36.32 -26.26
CA VAL A 469 21.78 35.57 -26.40
C VAL A 469 22.89 36.49 -27.00
N PRO A 470 24.03 36.70 -26.33
CA PRO A 470 25.13 37.43 -26.90
C PRO A 470 25.76 36.68 -28.07
N ILE A 471 26.25 37.43 -29.06
CA ILE A 471 26.85 36.92 -30.31
C ILE A 471 28.35 36.70 -30.19
N THR A 472 29.01 37.29 -29.19
CA THR A 472 30.45 37.18 -28.99
C THR A 472 30.83 36.94 -27.54
N PHE A 473 31.98 36.26 -27.34
CA PHE A 473 32.65 36.11 -26.04
C PHE A 473 33.89 37.02 -26.00
N GLU A 474 33.88 38.12 -25.27
CA GLU A 474 35.02 39.01 -25.08
C GLU A 474 35.78 39.34 -26.41
N GLY A 475 35.03 39.59 -27.48
CA GLY A 475 35.64 39.91 -28.80
C GLY A 475 35.94 38.67 -29.66
N ALA A 476 35.84 37.45 -29.14
CA ALA A 476 35.91 36.20 -29.91
C ALA A 476 34.54 35.86 -30.52
N PRO A 477 34.48 35.44 -31.79
CA PRO A 477 33.23 35.02 -32.41
C PRO A 477 32.66 33.75 -31.73
N LEU A 478 31.35 33.73 -31.64
CA LEU A 478 30.64 32.50 -31.18
C LEU A 478 30.73 31.45 -32.29
N ARG A 479 31.16 30.26 -31.93
CA ARG A 479 31.22 29.11 -32.84
C ARG A 479 29.80 28.65 -33.21
N ASP A 480 29.56 28.38 -34.49
CA ASP A 480 28.27 27.98 -35.06
C ASP A 480 28.23 26.51 -35.56
N HIS A 481 29.38 25.83 -35.53
CA HIS A 481 29.55 24.46 -36.02
C HIS A 481 30.23 23.58 -34.98
N TYR A 482 29.51 22.54 -34.51
CA TYR A 482 29.98 21.55 -33.49
C TYR A 482 29.88 20.13 -33.99
N THR A 483 28.75 19.74 -34.59
CA THR A 483 28.41 18.37 -34.99
C THR A 483 28.29 18.20 -36.51
N GLY A 484 28.11 19.27 -37.25
CA GLY A 484 27.77 19.27 -38.66
C GLY A 484 26.29 19.07 -38.96
N ILE A 485 25.44 18.91 -37.95
CA ILE A 485 23.99 18.82 -38.08
C ILE A 485 23.39 20.18 -37.75
N GLY A 486 22.91 20.91 -38.73
CA GLY A 486 22.58 22.33 -38.63
C GLY A 486 21.53 22.65 -37.53
N SER A 487 20.54 21.78 -37.26
CA SER A 487 19.58 21.97 -36.17
C SER A 487 20.21 21.78 -34.79
N VAL A 488 21.11 20.81 -34.65
CA VAL A 488 21.84 20.54 -33.40
C VAL A 488 22.84 21.66 -33.14
N ASP A 489 23.56 22.07 -34.16
CA ASP A 489 24.57 23.14 -34.07
C ASP A 489 23.94 24.46 -33.61
N LYS A 490 22.76 24.82 -34.14
CA LYS A 490 21.99 26.00 -33.66
C LYS A 490 21.64 25.93 -32.18
N ILE A 491 21.17 24.79 -31.70
CA ILE A 491 20.85 24.57 -30.27
C ILE A 491 22.14 24.68 -29.44
N LEU A 492 23.20 24.01 -29.85
CA LEU A 492 24.50 24.07 -29.17
C LEU A 492 25.08 25.45 -29.10
N THR A 493 24.98 26.24 -30.18
CA THR A 493 25.43 27.64 -30.22
C THR A 493 24.72 28.47 -29.14
N VAL A 494 23.39 28.36 -29.03
CA VAL A 494 22.63 29.06 -28.00
C VAL A 494 23.05 28.55 -26.59
N LEU A 495 23.14 27.27 -26.38
CA LEU A 495 23.50 26.70 -25.06
C LEU A 495 24.94 27.08 -24.68
N VAL A 496 25.89 27.03 -25.62
CA VAL A 496 27.26 27.45 -25.37
C VAL A 496 27.33 28.93 -24.99
N SER A 497 26.55 29.78 -25.64
CA SER A 497 26.44 31.19 -25.27
C SER A 497 25.89 31.36 -23.85
N VAL A 498 24.77 30.70 -23.51
CA VAL A 498 24.13 30.83 -22.18
C VAL A 498 25.01 30.30 -21.06
N PHE A 499 25.55 29.09 -21.21
CA PHE A 499 26.37 28.44 -20.17
C PHE A 499 27.82 28.91 -20.14
N GLY A 500 28.31 29.48 -21.24
CA GLY A 500 29.67 30.01 -21.36
C GLY A 500 29.82 31.42 -20.80
N VAL A 501 28.83 32.28 -20.94
CA VAL A 501 28.90 33.68 -20.46
C VAL A 501 29.29 33.82 -18.98
N PRO A 502 28.77 33.02 -18.05
CA PRO A 502 29.18 33.10 -16.64
C PRO A 502 30.66 32.78 -16.40
N LEU A 503 31.30 32.02 -17.30
CA LEU A 503 32.65 31.53 -17.17
C LEU A 503 33.70 32.46 -17.84
N VAL A 504 33.24 33.42 -18.60
CA VAL A 504 34.10 34.36 -19.29
C VAL A 504 33.93 35.78 -18.73
N GLY A 505 34.99 36.53 -18.60
CA GLY A 505 34.97 37.89 -18.13
C GLY A 505 35.27 38.13 -16.66
N HIS A 506 35.31 39.39 -16.25
CA HIS A 506 35.74 39.79 -14.91
C HIS A 506 34.62 39.78 -13.86
N ASN A 507 33.40 39.41 -14.22
CA ASN A 507 32.30 39.44 -13.25
C ASN A 507 32.33 38.20 -12.32
N LYS A 508 32.90 38.39 -11.14
CA LYS A 508 33.07 37.37 -10.11
C LYS A 508 31.71 36.81 -9.62
N ALA A 509 30.63 37.62 -9.61
CA ALA A 509 29.33 37.18 -9.16
C ALA A 509 28.70 36.15 -10.12
N ARG A 510 28.83 36.32 -11.44
CA ARG A 510 28.35 35.36 -12.45
C ARG A 510 29.06 34.00 -12.29
N LEU A 511 30.37 33.99 -12.09
CA LEU A 511 31.15 32.78 -11.90
C LEU A 511 30.72 32.04 -10.62
N VAL A 512 30.64 32.75 -9.47
CA VAL A 512 30.28 32.14 -8.20
C VAL A 512 28.84 31.60 -8.25
N GLN A 513 27.90 32.35 -8.86
CA GLN A 513 26.52 31.90 -9.04
C GLN A 513 26.47 30.63 -9.90
N TRP A 514 27.17 30.61 -11.05
CA TRP A 514 27.14 29.47 -11.96
C TRP A 514 27.77 28.21 -11.31
N VAL A 515 28.89 28.34 -10.61
CA VAL A 515 29.53 27.24 -9.87
C VAL A 515 28.61 26.73 -8.76
N SER A 516 27.86 27.63 -8.10
CA SER A 516 26.84 27.24 -7.09
C SER A 516 25.62 26.54 -7.68
N PHE A 517 25.33 26.76 -8.97
CA PHE A 517 24.20 26.13 -9.66
C PHE A 517 24.49 24.69 -10.09
N THR A 518 25.75 24.37 -10.47
CA THR A 518 26.10 23.02 -10.96
C THR A 518 25.83 21.89 -9.95
N PRO A 519 26.02 22.02 -8.63
CA PRO A 519 25.64 21.00 -7.67
C PRO A 519 24.14 20.64 -7.68
N LEU A 520 23.28 21.61 -7.99
CA LEU A 520 21.84 21.38 -8.08
C LEU A 520 21.48 20.51 -9.29
N LEU A 521 22.14 20.70 -10.42
CA LEU A 521 21.98 19.85 -11.60
C LEU A 521 22.44 18.42 -11.30
N LEU A 522 23.59 18.28 -10.60
CA LEU A 522 24.09 16.97 -10.16
C LEU A 522 23.07 16.27 -9.26
N SER A 523 22.58 16.95 -8.21
CA SER A 523 21.67 16.36 -7.23
C SER A 523 20.34 15.95 -7.87
N THR A 524 19.80 16.77 -8.77
CA THR A 524 18.57 16.50 -9.51
C THR A 524 18.74 15.31 -10.46
N THR A 525 19.83 15.28 -11.23
CA THR A 525 20.14 14.17 -12.15
C THR A 525 20.35 12.86 -11.38
N PHE A 526 21.03 12.91 -10.24
CA PHE A 526 21.26 11.77 -9.40
C PHE A 526 19.94 11.18 -8.85
N ASP A 527 19.08 12.02 -8.23
CA ASP A 527 17.77 11.58 -7.73
C ASP A 527 16.94 10.93 -8.85
N TRP A 528 16.76 11.63 -9.96
CA TRP A 528 15.93 11.13 -11.06
C TRP A 528 16.47 9.85 -11.67
N THR A 529 17.80 9.70 -11.78
CA THR A 529 18.43 8.47 -12.29
C THR A 529 18.20 7.30 -11.36
N ILE A 530 18.42 7.46 -10.06
CA ILE A 530 18.21 6.35 -9.10
C ILE A 530 16.74 5.96 -9.00
N GLU A 531 15.84 6.94 -8.95
CA GLU A 531 14.39 6.67 -8.86
C GLU A 531 13.84 5.93 -10.09
N ALA A 532 14.39 6.21 -11.28
CA ALA A 532 13.99 5.56 -12.53
C ALA A 532 14.29 4.05 -12.56
N TYR A 533 15.30 3.60 -11.83
CA TYR A 533 15.72 2.20 -11.77
C TYR A 533 15.18 1.43 -10.57
N ARG A 534 14.39 2.06 -9.69
CA ARG A 534 13.74 1.32 -8.60
C ARG A 534 12.80 0.26 -9.15
N VAL A 535 12.76 -0.89 -8.50
CA VAL A 535 11.81 -1.96 -8.84
C VAL A 535 10.40 -1.37 -8.84
N GLY A 536 9.63 -1.62 -9.90
CA GLY A 536 8.28 -1.05 -10.07
C GLY A 536 8.22 0.36 -10.68
N ALA A 537 9.37 1.01 -10.99
CA ALA A 537 9.37 2.29 -11.71
C ALA A 537 9.17 2.13 -13.23
N LYS A 538 9.40 0.93 -13.76
CA LYS A 538 9.32 0.65 -15.21
C LYS A 538 7.91 0.96 -15.76
N GLY A 539 7.86 1.76 -16.82
CA GLY A 539 6.59 2.17 -17.47
C GLY A 539 5.98 3.45 -16.92
N LEU A 540 6.60 4.09 -15.93
CA LEU A 540 6.21 5.41 -15.44
C LEU A 540 6.92 6.51 -16.26
N LEU A 541 6.33 7.69 -16.32
CA LEU A 541 6.94 8.84 -16.99
C LEU A 541 8.23 9.27 -16.29
N THR A 542 8.25 9.24 -14.94
CA THR A 542 9.45 9.57 -14.16
C THR A 542 10.58 8.55 -14.35
N SER A 543 10.34 7.40 -14.98
CA SER A 543 11.40 6.44 -15.36
C SER A 543 12.19 6.83 -16.60
N LEU A 544 11.95 8.02 -17.15
CA LEU A 544 12.65 8.58 -18.31
C LEU A 544 13.55 9.79 -17.93
N PRO A 545 14.52 9.66 -16.99
CA PRO A 545 15.30 10.77 -16.48
C PRO A 545 16.12 11.47 -17.55
N THR A 546 16.63 10.72 -18.54
CA THR A 546 17.39 11.27 -19.67
C THR A 546 16.55 12.21 -20.52
N LEU A 547 15.26 11.89 -20.75
CA LEU A 547 14.35 12.75 -21.49
C LEU A 547 14.14 14.08 -20.75
N PHE A 548 13.75 14.02 -19.48
CA PHE A 548 13.57 15.22 -18.66
C PHE A 548 14.86 16.03 -18.52
N GLY A 549 16.00 15.34 -18.38
CA GLY A 549 17.32 15.94 -18.33
C GLY A 549 17.69 16.68 -19.60
N THR A 550 17.41 16.10 -20.76
CA THR A 550 17.66 16.77 -22.05
C THR A 550 16.76 17.99 -22.23
N VAL A 551 15.50 17.89 -21.81
CA VAL A 551 14.55 19.01 -21.92
C VAL A 551 14.92 20.15 -20.97
N TYR A 552 15.38 19.86 -19.74
CA TYR A 552 15.76 20.96 -18.84
C TYR A 552 17.03 21.70 -19.26
N GLN A 553 17.93 21.09 -20.06
CA GLN A 553 19.08 21.79 -20.64
C GLN A 553 18.65 22.92 -21.55
N VAL A 554 17.49 22.75 -22.21
CA VAL A 554 16.96 23.77 -23.15
C VAL A 554 16.03 24.77 -22.47
N LEU A 555 15.20 24.31 -21.56
CA LEU A 555 14.12 25.10 -20.95
C LEU A 555 14.43 25.61 -19.54
N GLY A 556 15.55 25.16 -18.95
CA GLY A 556 15.89 25.40 -17.54
C GLY A 556 15.36 24.33 -16.59
N VAL A 557 16.19 23.96 -15.60
CA VAL A 557 15.84 22.96 -14.61
C VAL A 557 14.75 23.47 -13.67
N GLY A 558 14.69 24.77 -13.38
CA GLY A 558 13.64 25.39 -12.55
C GLY A 558 12.26 25.37 -13.20
N GLN A 559 12.17 25.16 -14.53
CA GLN A 559 10.89 24.94 -15.20
C GLN A 559 10.53 23.44 -15.22
N ILE A 560 11.48 22.56 -15.43
CA ILE A 560 11.21 21.14 -15.65
C ILE A 560 11.12 20.37 -14.32
N SER A 561 11.85 20.77 -13.26
CA SER A 561 11.78 20.09 -11.98
C SER A 561 10.40 20.17 -11.32
N PRO A 562 9.66 21.30 -11.31
CA PRO A 562 8.28 21.30 -10.83
C PRO A 562 7.36 20.39 -11.64
N LEU A 563 7.54 20.32 -12.97
CA LEU A 563 6.77 19.42 -13.82
C LEU A 563 7.08 17.95 -13.52
N TYR A 564 8.35 17.59 -13.39
CA TYR A 564 8.76 16.24 -13.01
C TYR A 564 8.22 15.84 -11.64
N HIS A 565 8.33 16.73 -10.65
CA HIS A 565 7.83 16.47 -9.30
C HIS A 565 6.30 16.42 -9.25
N LEU A 566 5.59 17.21 -10.05
CA LEU A 566 4.14 17.11 -10.22
C LEU A 566 3.74 15.72 -10.72
N ILE A 567 4.41 15.26 -11.80
CA ILE A 567 4.19 13.91 -12.33
C ILE A 567 4.54 12.86 -11.27
N SER A 568 5.65 13.01 -10.56
CA SER A 568 6.08 12.12 -9.49
C SER A 568 5.03 12.02 -8.37
N VAL A 569 4.43 13.13 -7.93
CA VAL A 569 3.37 13.16 -6.93
C VAL A 569 2.13 12.41 -7.42
N LEU A 570 1.72 12.64 -8.66
CA LEU A 570 0.61 11.91 -9.29
C LEU A 570 0.91 10.42 -9.40
N GLU A 571 2.10 10.05 -9.85
CA GLU A 571 2.52 8.66 -9.94
C GLU A 571 2.60 7.98 -8.56
N HIS A 572 2.97 8.68 -7.49
CA HIS A 572 2.93 8.14 -6.12
C HIS A 572 1.49 7.85 -5.68
N ALA A 573 0.53 8.69 -6.02
CA ALA A 573 -0.88 8.41 -5.78
C ALA A 573 -1.37 7.22 -6.60
N PHE A 574 -0.98 7.15 -7.88
CA PHE A 574 -1.25 6.01 -8.75
C PHE A 574 -0.52 4.74 -8.30
N ARG A 575 0.71 4.83 -7.80
CA ARG A 575 1.45 3.69 -7.24
C ARG A 575 0.75 3.12 -6.01
N GLY A 576 0.21 3.97 -5.14
CA GLY A 576 -0.68 3.55 -4.07
C GLY A 576 -1.91 2.80 -4.60
N PHE A 577 -2.40 3.15 -5.79
CA PHE A 577 -3.48 2.46 -6.48
C PHE A 577 -2.98 1.26 -7.30
N LEU A 578 -1.82 1.35 -7.96
CA LEU A 578 -1.27 0.31 -8.86
C LEU A 578 -0.36 -0.71 -8.16
N GLY A 579 -0.15 -0.60 -6.86
CA GLY A 579 0.44 -1.68 -6.08
C GLY A 579 1.95 -1.76 -6.00
N THR A 580 2.65 -0.74 -6.40
CA THR A 580 4.09 -0.70 -6.19
C THR A 580 4.38 -0.34 -4.74
N VAL A 581 4.99 -1.26 -4.00
CA VAL A 581 5.44 -1.01 -2.63
C VAL A 581 6.46 0.13 -2.65
N ILE A 582 6.20 1.18 -1.89
CA ILE A 582 7.14 2.29 -1.75
C ILE A 582 8.36 1.78 -0.99
N GLY A 583 9.54 2.05 -1.54
CA GLY A 583 10.79 1.56 -0.98
C GLY A 583 11.36 0.32 -1.66
N HIS A 584 10.87 -0.01 -2.84
CA HIS A 584 11.51 -1.05 -3.65
C HIS A 584 13.02 -0.82 -3.79
N PRO A 585 13.83 -1.87 -3.63
CA PRO A 585 15.27 -1.74 -3.72
C PRO A 585 15.71 -1.27 -5.12
N VAL A 586 16.79 -0.53 -5.16
CA VAL A 586 17.52 -0.28 -6.40
C VAL A 586 18.33 -1.54 -6.71
N PRO A 587 18.34 -2.05 -7.96
CA PRO A 587 19.19 -3.18 -8.33
C PRO A 587 20.66 -2.90 -8.03
N LYS A 588 21.40 -3.90 -7.50
CA LYS A 588 22.80 -3.72 -7.11
C LYS A 588 23.66 -3.21 -8.26
N GLU A 589 23.43 -3.74 -9.44
CA GLU A 589 24.16 -3.39 -10.66
C GLU A 589 23.98 -1.90 -11.01
N VAL A 590 22.84 -1.31 -10.72
CA VAL A 590 22.56 0.13 -10.89
C VAL A 590 23.24 0.94 -9.80
N ALA A 591 23.19 0.50 -8.56
CA ALA A 591 23.86 1.16 -7.45
C ALA A 591 25.39 1.23 -7.69
N ASP A 592 25.98 0.13 -8.18
CA ASP A 592 27.39 0.07 -8.53
C ASP A 592 27.74 0.94 -9.76
N ALA A 593 26.82 1.12 -10.70
CA ALA A 593 26.98 1.94 -11.89
C ALA A 593 26.76 3.45 -11.63
N ALA A 594 26.13 3.84 -10.53
CA ALA A 594 25.75 5.22 -10.26
C ALA A 594 26.97 6.15 -10.09
N ILE A 595 27.95 5.74 -9.28
CA ILE A 595 29.16 6.54 -9.03
C ILE A 595 29.98 6.75 -10.30
N PRO A 596 30.40 5.69 -11.06
CA PRO A 596 31.14 5.91 -12.30
C PRO A 596 30.28 6.61 -13.38
N GLY A 597 28.97 6.34 -13.45
CA GLY A 597 28.09 7.00 -14.40
C GLY A 597 27.99 8.50 -14.18
N LEU A 598 27.87 8.97 -12.94
CA LEU A 598 27.90 10.38 -12.58
C LEU A 598 29.32 10.97 -12.71
N GLY A 599 30.35 10.22 -12.33
CA GLY A 599 31.73 10.65 -12.43
C GLY A 599 32.13 10.97 -13.88
N PHE A 600 31.96 10.04 -14.77
CA PHE A 600 32.32 10.22 -16.20
C PHE A 600 31.25 10.97 -17.00
N GLY A 601 29.97 10.85 -16.64
CA GLY A 601 28.87 11.49 -17.39
C GLY A 601 28.61 12.93 -17.00
N TYR A 602 28.95 13.36 -15.77
CA TYR A 602 28.69 14.72 -15.28
C TYR A 602 29.96 15.40 -14.74
N ILE A 603 30.66 14.81 -13.78
CA ILE A 603 31.76 15.46 -13.07
C ILE A 603 32.93 15.74 -14.03
N LEU A 604 33.35 14.75 -14.82
CA LEU A 604 34.44 14.91 -15.77
C LEU A 604 34.15 15.96 -16.86
N PRO A 605 33.01 15.95 -17.57
CA PRO A 605 32.66 17.00 -18.49
C PRO A 605 32.61 18.40 -17.84
N THR A 606 32.11 18.50 -16.59
CA THR A 606 32.06 19.76 -15.85
C THR A 606 33.48 20.28 -15.55
N ALA A 607 34.39 19.41 -15.13
CA ALA A 607 35.79 19.76 -14.89
C ALA A 607 36.48 20.23 -16.17
N LEU A 608 36.23 19.55 -17.30
CA LEU A 608 36.77 19.98 -18.61
C LEU A 608 36.24 21.34 -19.06
N MET A 609 34.95 21.62 -18.84
CA MET A 609 34.35 22.90 -19.16
C MET A 609 34.93 24.04 -18.30
N LEU A 610 35.27 23.75 -17.04
CA LEU A 610 35.89 24.71 -16.11
C LEU A 610 37.41 24.88 -16.33
N TRP A 611 38.02 24.04 -17.15
CA TRP A 611 39.46 24.10 -17.38
C TRP A 611 39.83 25.38 -18.10
N PRO A 612 40.90 26.11 -17.69
CA PRO A 612 41.29 27.38 -18.26
C PRO A 612 42.05 27.20 -19.58
N PHE A 613 41.36 26.86 -20.66
CA PHE A 613 41.97 26.78 -21.99
C PHE A 613 42.37 28.15 -22.47
N GLU A 614 43.58 28.29 -23.00
CA GLU A 614 44.08 29.53 -23.65
C GLU A 614 43.29 29.82 -24.93
N ASN A 615 43.01 28.77 -25.74
CA ASN A 615 42.25 28.88 -26.96
C ASN A 615 40.74 28.87 -26.70
N LYS A 616 40.07 29.99 -26.93
CA LYS A 616 38.64 30.19 -26.75
C LYS A 616 37.77 29.29 -27.66
N ASP A 617 38.23 28.95 -28.87
CA ASP A 617 37.54 28.02 -29.75
C ASP A 617 37.55 26.59 -29.16
N THR A 618 38.68 26.15 -28.66
CA THR A 618 38.80 24.86 -27.96
C THR A 618 37.91 24.81 -26.72
N TRP A 619 37.91 25.88 -25.93
CA TRP A 619 37.06 25.97 -24.75
C TRP A 619 35.56 25.90 -25.11
N GLN A 620 35.09 26.58 -26.18
CA GLN A 620 33.71 26.47 -26.63
C GLN A 620 33.29 25.03 -26.98
N LYS A 621 34.21 24.20 -27.53
CA LYS A 621 33.97 22.79 -27.80
C LYS A 621 33.72 22.01 -26.53
N PHE A 622 34.42 22.29 -25.44
CA PHE A 622 34.19 21.63 -24.15
C PHE A 622 32.92 22.10 -23.48
N VAL A 623 32.53 23.37 -23.63
CA VAL A 623 31.22 23.86 -23.21
C VAL A 623 30.08 23.15 -23.98
N ALA A 624 30.24 22.94 -25.29
CA ALA A 624 29.30 22.19 -26.11
C ALA A 624 29.26 20.71 -25.73
N LEU A 625 30.44 20.11 -25.50
CA LEU A 625 30.56 18.71 -25.05
C LEU A 625 29.85 18.46 -23.71
N TRP A 626 29.82 19.42 -22.81
CA TRP A 626 29.14 19.32 -21.54
C TRP A 626 27.60 19.25 -21.68
N GLN A 627 27.03 19.94 -22.70
CA GLN A 627 25.57 20.09 -22.79
C GLN A 627 24.77 18.78 -22.76
N PRO A 628 25.17 17.69 -23.43
CA PRO A 628 24.40 16.41 -23.39
C PRO A 628 24.71 15.56 -22.18
N PHE A 629 25.21 16.07 -21.04
CA PHE A 629 25.56 15.28 -19.87
C PHE A 629 24.38 14.42 -19.35
N PRO A 630 23.09 14.79 -19.45
CA PRO A 630 22.01 13.90 -19.02
C PRO A 630 21.94 12.62 -19.86
N ILE A 631 22.31 12.70 -21.14
CA ILE A 631 22.42 11.54 -22.03
C ILE A 631 23.60 10.68 -21.63
N TYR A 632 24.77 11.31 -21.34
CA TYR A 632 25.96 10.56 -20.92
C TYR A 632 25.72 9.78 -19.63
N VAL A 633 25.13 10.41 -18.61
CA VAL A 633 24.77 9.74 -17.36
C VAL A 633 23.81 8.58 -17.61
N GLY A 634 22.75 8.81 -18.39
CA GLY A 634 21.77 7.78 -18.70
C GLY A 634 22.38 6.57 -19.43
N VAL A 635 23.20 6.83 -20.47
CA VAL A 635 23.85 5.78 -21.26
C VAL A 635 24.89 5.02 -20.44
N LEU A 636 25.72 5.74 -19.64
CA LEU A 636 26.72 5.10 -18.80
C LEU A 636 26.10 4.24 -17.71
N VAL A 637 25.09 4.74 -16.99
CA VAL A 637 24.42 3.94 -15.97
C VAL A 637 23.73 2.72 -16.56
N ALA A 638 23.01 2.85 -17.69
CA ALA A 638 22.38 1.74 -18.38
C ALA A 638 23.40 0.71 -18.89
N GLY A 639 24.47 1.17 -19.53
CA GLY A 639 25.53 0.35 -20.08
C GLY A 639 26.30 -0.41 -19.00
N LEU A 640 26.82 0.30 -17.99
CA LEU A 640 27.56 -0.31 -16.88
C LEU A 640 26.69 -1.29 -16.08
N SER A 641 25.44 -0.93 -15.78
CA SER A 641 24.54 -1.85 -15.08
C SER A 641 24.28 -3.13 -15.87
N THR A 642 24.21 -3.04 -17.19
CA THR A 642 24.08 -4.22 -18.08
C THR A 642 25.35 -5.09 -18.06
N VAL A 643 26.52 -4.48 -18.10
CA VAL A 643 27.81 -5.18 -18.00
C VAL A 643 27.93 -5.91 -16.65
N PHE A 644 27.66 -5.21 -15.55
CA PHE A 644 27.73 -5.81 -14.20
C PHE A 644 26.71 -6.96 -14.03
N ARG A 645 25.53 -6.84 -14.61
CA ARG A 645 24.53 -7.91 -14.61
C ARG A 645 25.03 -9.14 -15.38
N ARG A 646 25.63 -8.97 -16.56
CA ARG A 646 26.20 -10.07 -17.36
C ARG A 646 27.34 -10.77 -16.64
N GLN A 647 28.27 -10.02 -16.04
CA GLN A 647 29.37 -10.60 -15.27
C GLN A 647 28.87 -11.49 -14.13
N LYS A 648 27.80 -11.04 -13.43
CA LYS A 648 27.17 -11.81 -12.36
C LYS A 648 26.52 -13.09 -12.87
N THR A 649 25.83 -13.03 -14.03
CA THR A 649 25.19 -14.21 -14.63
C THR A 649 26.24 -15.23 -15.06
N THR A 650 27.36 -14.79 -15.65
CA THR A 650 28.47 -15.66 -16.05
C THR A 650 29.14 -16.30 -14.84
N ALA A 651 29.38 -15.53 -13.77
CA ALA A 651 29.94 -16.04 -12.51
C ALA A 651 28.98 -17.03 -11.82
N ALA A 652 27.66 -16.82 -11.93
CA ALA A 652 26.67 -17.75 -11.39
C ALA A 652 26.63 -19.07 -12.19
N VAL A 653 26.74 -19.02 -13.51
CA VAL A 653 26.79 -20.21 -14.37
C VAL A 653 28.07 -21.01 -14.13
N SER A 654 29.22 -20.35 -14.04
CA SER A 654 30.50 -21.02 -13.71
C SER A 654 30.56 -21.54 -12.27
N GLY A 655 29.78 -20.96 -11.34
CA GLY A 655 29.65 -21.42 -9.95
C GLY A 655 28.63 -22.55 -9.75
N LEU A 656 27.71 -22.76 -10.68
CA LEU A 656 26.71 -23.84 -10.64
C LEU A 656 27.32 -25.23 -10.87
N GLU A 657 28.47 -25.34 -11.53
CA GLU A 657 29.20 -26.60 -11.64
C GLU A 657 29.85 -27.05 -10.32
N MET A 658 29.96 -26.16 -9.32
CA MET A 658 30.56 -26.46 -8.00
C MET A 658 29.61 -26.45 -6.79
N LYS A 659 28.33 -26.07 -6.91
CA LYS A 659 27.46 -25.89 -5.73
C LYS A 659 26.00 -26.31 -5.96
N GLN A 660 25.77 -27.59 -6.11
CA GLN A 660 24.44 -28.19 -5.97
C GLN A 660 24.00 -28.37 -4.48
N SER A 661 24.81 -27.99 -3.50
CA SER A 661 24.55 -28.26 -2.07
C SER A 661 24.30 -27.05 -1.16
N GLN A 662 24.21 -25.81 -1.67
CA GLN A 662 24.03 -24.63 -0.80
C GLN A 662 22.99 -23.60 -1.35
N ALA A 663 21.85 -24.07 -1.78
CA ALA A 663 20.83 -23.21 -2.42
C ALA A 663 19.81 -22.56 -1.44
N SER A 664 20.02 -22.55 -0.12
CA SER A 664 19.04 -22.04 0.84
C SER A 664 19.39 -20.75 1.60
N GLU A 665 20.57 -20.16 1.38
CA GLU A 665 20.92 -18.95 2.13
C GLU A 665 21.50 -17.89 1.20
N ARG A 666 20.75 -16.90 0.69
CA ARG A 666 21.37 -15.61 0.26
C ARG A 666 20.50 -14.48 -0.31
N PRO A 667 19.34 -14.07 0.20
CA PRO A 667 18.80 -12.73 -0.06
C PRO A 667 19.47 -11.63 0.78
N SER A 668 19.86 -11.92 2.05
CA SER A 668 20.22 -10.88 3.02
C SER A 668 21.59 -10.20 2.80
N ASN A 669 22.56 -10.87 2.20
CA ASN A 669 23.90 -10.30 2.00
C ASN A 669 23.99 -9.38 0.78
N GLN A 670 23.20 -9.63 -0.25
CA GLN A 670 23.18 -8.81 -1.47
C GLN A 670 22.50 -7.47 -1.23
N ASP A 671 21.42 -7.46 -0.45
CA ASP A 671 20.71 -6.22 -0.07
C ASP A 671 21.60 -5.31 0.79
N LYS A 672 22.38 -5.88 1.72
CA LYS A 672 23.35 -5.13 2.52
C LYS A 672 24.44 -4.47 1.67
N ALA A 673 24.96 -5.18 0.66
CA ALA A 673 25.97 -4.65 -0.24
C ALA A 673 25.43 -3.51 -1.10
N THR A 674 24.23 -3.64 -1.66
CA THR A 674 23.54 -2.57 -2.42
C THR A 674 23.34 -1.32 -1.58
N GLN A 675 22.87 -1.50 -0.34
CA GLN A 675 22.66 -0.40 0.60
C GLN A 675 23.97 0.33 0.94
N SER A 676 25.06 -0.41 1.14
CA SER A 676 26.37 0.21 1.43
C SER A 676 26.88 1.06 0.26
N THR A 677 26.73 0.58 -0.98
CA THR A 677 27.13 1.33 -2.19
C THR A 677 26.29 2.60 -2.38
N LEU A 678 24.95 2.52 -2.23
CA LEU A 678 24.10 3.70 -2.31
C LEU A 678 24.40 4.72 -1.21
N LYS A 679 24.63 4.28 0.02
CA LYS A 679 25.02 5.18 1.11
C LYS A 679 26.34 5.91 0.82
N LEU A 680 27.33 5.20 0.28
CA LEU A 680 28.59 5.81 -0.14
C LEU A 680 28.36 6.83 -1.25
N ALA A 681 27.51 6.51 -2.23
CA ALA A 681 27.19 7.42 -3.32
C ALA A 681 26.49 8.70 -2.81
N TYR A 682 25.51 8.57 -1.90
CA TYR A 682 24.84 9.73 -1.30
C TYR A 682 25.78 10.53 -0.39
N ALA A 683 26.58 9.88 0.44
CA ALA A 683 27.52 10.56 1.31
C ALA A 683 28.60 11.32 0.50
N GLY A 684 29.16 10.68 -0.52
CA GLY A 684 30.15 11.31 -1.41
C GLY A 684 29.56 12.48 -2.22
N GLY A 685 28.36 12.28 -2.78
CA GLY A 685 27.65 13.34 -3.50
C GLY A 685 27.29 14.53 -2.61
N ALA A 686 26.81 14.28 -1.39
CA ALA A 686 26.53 15.34 -0.41
C ALA A 686 27.83 16.08 0.00
N ALA A 687 28.93 15.38 0.24
CA ALA A 687 30.21 16.00 0.58
C ALA A 687 30.74 16.90 -0.55
N VAL A 688 30.76 16.41 -1.79
CA VAL A 688 31.21 17.19 -2.95
C VAL A 688 30.36 18.46 -3.13
N THR A 689 29.04 18.32 -3.06
CA THR A 689 28.14 19.47 -3.24
C THR A 689 28.18 20.45 -2.09
N ALA A 690 28.42 19.99 -0.84
CA ALA A 690 28.67 20.86 0.32
C ALA A 690 29.98 21.64 0.20
N LEU A 691 31.06 21.00 -0.26
CA LEU A 691 32.35 21.67 -0.49
C LEU A 691 32.22 22.81 -1.50
N VAL A 692 31.47 22.64 -2.58
CA VAL A 692 31.20 23.71 -3.54
C VAL A 692 30.40 24.84 -2.89
N HIS A 693 29.40 24.51 -2.05
CA HIS A 693 28.65 25.53 -1.32
C HIS A 693 29.55 26.32 -0.36
N PHE A 694 30.40 25.65 0.44
CA PHE A 694 31.34 26.32 1.34
C PHE A 694 32.34 27.19 0.60
N TRP A 695 32.84 26.72 -0.56
CA TRP A 695 33.67 27.52 -1.43
C TRP A 695 32.94 28.81 -1.87
N ALA A 696 31.70 28.72 -2.33
CA ALA A 696 30.91 29.86 -2.76
C ALA A 696 30.67 30.85 -1.61
N VAL A 697 30.28 30.39 -0.44
CA VAL A 697 30.10 31.22 0.77
C VAL A 697 31.41 31.91 1.16
N TYR A 698 32.52 31.15 1.19
CA TYR A 698 33.85 31.69 1.48
C TYR A 698 34.23 32.81 0.47
N ARG A 699 34.01 32.59 -0.84
CA ARG A 699 34.30 33.57 -1.87
C ARG A 699 33.47 34.85 -1.73
N ILE A 700 32.20 34.74 -1.31
CA ILE A 700 31.33 35.90 -1.07
C ILE A 700 31.81 36.68 0.18
N LEU A 701 32.12 35.98 1.26
CA LEU A 701 32.53 36.62 2.52
C LEU A 701 33.93 37.22 2.48
N SER A 702 34.82 36.64 1.66
CA SER A 702 36.21 37.09 1.52
C SER A 702 36.43 38.22 0.47
N SER A 703 35.38 38.63 -0.24
CA SER A 703 35.48 39.63 -1.32
C SER A 703 34.68 40.90 -1.01
N SER A 704 35.28 42.06 -1.14
CA SER A 704 34.59 43.35 -0.99
C SER A 704 33.64 43.66 -2.18
N GLU A 705 33.80 42.97 -3.31
CA GLU A 705 33.03 43.16 -4.53
C GLU A 705 31.80 42.22 -4.63
N LEU A 706 31.70 41.23 -3.76
CA LEU A 706 30.62 40.23 -3.79
C LEU A 706 29.66 40.41 -2.62
N SER A 707 28.38 40.19 -2.89
CA SER A 707 27.37 40.07 -1.86
C SER A 707 26.45 38.91 -2.18
N PHE A 708 25.73 38.37 -1.21
CA PHE A 708 24.74 37.32 -1.42
C PHE A 708 23.65 37.74 -2.41
N SER A 709 23.24 39.00 -2.40
CA SER A 709 22.25 39.54 -3.34
C SER A 709 22.80 39.68 -4.77
N ALA A 710 24.07 39.98 -4.92
CA ALA A 710 24.70 40.03 -6.24
C ALA A 710 24.82 38.63 -6.88
N VAL A 711 25.15 37.63 -6.06
CA VAL A 711 25.32 36.24 -6.53
C VAL A 711 23.98 35.51 -6.68
N PHE A 712 23.09 35.58 -5.71
CA PHE A 712 21.87 34.80 -5.66
C PHE A 712 20.58 35.56 -5.98
N GLY A 713 20.70 36.88 -6.21
CA GLY A 713 19.61 37.79 -6.56
C GLY A 713 18.88 38.37 -5.35
N ASN A 714 18.19 39.47 -5.58
CA ASN A 714 17.29 40.09 -4.60
C ASN A 714 15.87 39.51 -4.74
N PRO A 715 15.10 39.34 -3.66
CA PRO A 715 13.73 38.85 -3.74
C PRO A 715 12.84 39.66 -4.71
N SER A 716 13.03 40.99 -4.78
CA SER A 716 12.28 41.85 -5.71
C SER A 716 12.58 41.55 -7.18
N SER A 717 13.85 41.39 -7.57
CA SER A 717 14.24 41.06 -8.93
C SER A 717 13.92 39.61 -9.34
N LEU A 718 13.98 38.70 -8.40
CA LEU A 718 13.69 37.29 -8.65
C LEU A 718 12.21 37.02 -8.93
N LEU A 719 11.32 37.74 -8.26
CA LEU A 719 9.88 37.48 -8.32
C LEU A 719 9.12 38.36 -9.30
N THR A 720 9.76 39.46 -9.82
CA THR A 720 9.17 40.31 -10.85
C THR A 720 9.56 39.79 -12.23
N GLY A 721 8.59 39.58 -13.10
CA GLY A 721 8.87 39.27 -14.54
C GLY A 721 9.51 40.48 -15.22
N GLY A 722 10.59 40.26 -15.94
CA GLY A 722 11.29 41.34 -16.70
C GLY A 722 12.70 40.93 -17.09
N HIS A 723 13.24 41.64 -18.08
CA HIS A 723 14.61 41.51 -18.54
C HIS A 723 15.53 42.44 -17.76
N ALA A 724 16.81 42.08 -17.69
CA ALA A 724 17.85 42.97 -17.21
C ALA A 724 18.29 43.97 -18.31
N PHE A 725 19.10 44.95 -17.93
CA PHE A 725 19.53 45.99 -18.85
C PHE A 725 20.50 45.53 -19.97
N THR A 726 21.21 44.42 -19.74
CA THR A 726 22.13 43.82 -20.71
C THR A 726 21.86 42.33 -20.91
N PRO A 727 22.16 41.75 -22.09
CA PRO A 727 22.04 40.32 -22.35
C PRO A 727 22.83 39.45 -21.34
N LYS A 728 23.98 39.90 -20.88
CA LYS A 728 24.81 39.18 -19.90
C LYS A 728 24.19 39.21 -18.51
N ASP A 729 23.48 40.25 -18.13
CA ASP A 729 22.78 40.37 -16.86
C ASP A 729 21.46 39.58 -16.91
N ASP A 730 20.82 39.49 -18.06
CA ASP A 730 19.70 38.59 -18.30
C ASP A 730 20.07 37.13 -18.06
N ILE A 731 21.25 36.66 -18.47
CA ILE A 731 21.75 35.31 -18.23
C ILE A 731 21.96 35.06 -16.72
N LEU A 732 22.56 36.05 -16.00
CA LEU A 732 22.72 35.97 -14.57
C LEU A 732 21.36 35.86 -13.88
N LEU A 733 20.42 36.72 -14.22
CA LEU A 733 19.08 36.72 -13.64
C LEU A 733 18.32 35.41 -13.97
N PHE A 734 18.48 34.87 -15.16
CA PHE A 734 17.92 33.59 -15.55
C PHE A 734 18.46 32.46 -14.64
N PHE A 735 19.76 32.32 -14.46
CA PHE A 735 20.34 31.30 -13.60
C PHE A 735 19.95 31.47 -12.12
N GLN A 736 19.83 32.70 -11.63
CA GLN A 736 19.36 32.98 -10.28
C GLN A 736 17.92 32.50 -10.09
N ARG A 737 17.03 32.79 -11.04
CA ARG A 737 15.63 32.34 -11.03
C ARG A 737 15.50 30.83 -11.22
N ASP A 738 16.28 30.26 -12.13
CA ASP A 738 16.29 28.83 -12.43
C ASP A 738 16.76 28.04 -11.21
N MET A 739 17.80 28.53 -10.52
CA MET A 739 18.30 27.97 -9.26
C MET A 739 17.25 28.04 -8.15
N LEU A 740 16.60 29.18 -7.95
CA LEU A 740 15.59 29.37 -6.92
C LEU A 740 14.39 28.45 -7.12
N LEU A 741 13.88 28.38 -8.35
CA LEU A 741 12.71 27.57 -8.70
C LEU A 741 13.01 26.07 -8.53
N ASN A 742 14.18 25.61 -8.98
CA ASN A 742 14.61 24.23 -8.79
C ASN A 742 14.77 23.91 -7.31
N ALA A 743 15.49 24.72 -6.55
CA ALA A 743 15.71 24.48 -5.11
C ALA A 743 14.37 24.46 -4.33
N THR A 744 13.46 25.37 -4.66
CA THR A 744 12.13 25.41 -4.03
C THR A 744 11.29 24.18 -4.40
N SER A 745 11.31 23.76 -5.67
CA SER A 745 10.59 22.57 -6.12
C SER A 745 11.12 21.30 -5.47
N VAL A 746 12.44 21.14 -5.38
CA VAL A 746 13.11 20.02 -4.71
C VAL A 746 12.76 20.00 -3.21
N LEU A 747 12.83 21.16 -2.54
CA LEU A 747 12.49 21.28 -1.13
C LEU A 747 11.03 20.88 -0.88
N ALA A 748 10.10 21.39 -1.66
CA ALA A 748 8.68 21.05 -1.57
C ALA A 748 8.45 19.54 -1.81
N HIS A 749 9.18 18.95 -2.76
CA HIS A 749 9.11 17.52 -3.03
C HIS A 749 9.70 16.67 -1.89
N ASN A 750 10.78 17.11 -1.26
CA ASN A 750 11.32 16.47 -0.07
C ASN A 750 10.30 16.47 1.09
N PHE A 751 9.59 17.58 1.31
CA PHE A 751 8.50 17.64 2.29
C PHE A 751 7.37 16.66 1.94
N PHE A 752 6.95 16.62 0.67
CA PHE A 752 5.96 15.64 0.23
C PHE A 752 6.42 14.21 0.56
N ARG A 753 7.67 13.85 0.23
CA ARG A 753 8.25 12.52 0.51
C ARG A 753 8.33 12.22 2.00
N ILE A 754 8.71 13.18 2.87
CA ILE A 754 8.73 13.01 4.33
C ILE A 754 7.33 12.73 4.87
N LEU A 755 6.35 13.55 4.50
CA LEU A 755 4.96 13.39 4.93
C LEU A 755 4.35 12.09 4.39
N HIS A 756 4.74 11.69 3.18
CA HIS A 756 4.33 10.41 2.62
C HIS A 756 4.91 9.21 3.40
N LEU A 757 6.19 9.24 3.78
CA LEU A 757 6.77 8.21 4.66
C LEU A 757 6.06 8.17 6.02
N ARG A 758 5.64 9.33 6.56
CA ARG A 758 4.83 9.37 7.79
C ARG A 758 3.44 8.79 7.56
N SER A 759 2.79 9.10 6.45
CA SER A 759 1.45 8.57 6.14
C SER A 759 1.46 7.06 5.98
N LEU A 760 2.55 6.49 5.46
CA LEU A 760 2.75 5.04 5.36
C LEU A 760 3.15 4.38 6.69
N GLY A 761 3.45 5.15 7.74
CA GLY A 761 3.91 4.62 9.03
C GLY A 761 5.40 4.26 9.07
N TYR A 762 6.18 4.54 8.04
CA TYR A 762 7.61 4.22 7.95
C TYR A 762 8.47 5.06 8.91
N VAL A 763 7.97 6.22 9.31
CA VAL A 763 8.58 7.09 10.32
C VAL A 763 7.52 7.57 11.31
N THR A 764 7.94 7.86 12.53
CA THR A 764 7.08 8.48 13.54
C THR A 764 6.87 9.96 13.24
N THR A 765 5.83 10.58 13.81
CA THR A 765 5.57 12.02 13.67
C THR A 765 6.77 12.84 14.15
N LYS A 766 7.42 12.46 15.26
CA LYS A 766 8.65 13.12 15.76
C LYS A 766 9.78 13.06 14.74
N GLN A 767 9.99 11.91 14.10
CA GLN A 767 11.01 11.75 13.06
C GLN A 767 10.69 12.57 11.80
N ALA A 768 9.42 12.62 11.39
CA ALA A 768 8.99 13.42 10.25
C ALA A 768 9.21 14.92 10.49
N VAL A 769 8.82 15.41 11.68
CA VAL A 769 9.05 16.82 12.08
C VAL A 769 10.53 17.13 12.13
N ALA A 770 11.35 16.28 12.76
CA ALA A 770 12.81 16.46 12.83
C ALA A 770 13.45 16.48 11.42
N ALA A 771 13.07 15.54 10.54
CA ALA A 771 13.57 15.50 9.16
C ALA A 771 13.18 16.76 8.38
N SER A 772 11.94 17.24 8.53
CA SER A 772 11.47 18.48 7.92
C SER A 772 12.27 19.68 8.40
N PHE A 773 12.47 19.81 9.72
CA PHE A 773 13.26 20.89 10.31
C PHE A 773 14.71 20.87 9.82
N ILE A 774 15.37 19.71 9.86
CA ILE A 774 16.75 19.54 9.38
C ILE A 774 16.84 19.92 7.90
N THR A 775 15.90 19.51 7.07
CA THR A 775 15.87 19.82 5.63
C THR A 775 15.81 21.33 5.35
N VAL A 776 15.17 22.12 6.23
CA VAL A 776 15.14 23.59 6.11
C VAL A 776 16.45 24.20 6.59
N VAL A 777 16.89 23.84 7.79
CA VAL A 777 18.06 24.45 8.43
C VAL A 777 19.34 24.12 7.67
N ALA A 778 19.44 22.96 7.05
CA ALA A 778 20.59 22.55 6.27
C ALA A 778 20.75 23.35 4.96
N GLN A 779 19.66 23.95 4.41
CA GLN A 779 19.76 24.72 3.14
C GLN A 779 20.84 25.82 3.16
N PRO A 780 20.86 26.75 4.11
CA PRO A 780 21.91 27.76 4.18
C PRO A 780 23.25 27.23 4.68
N VAL A 781 23.29 26.14 5.44
CA VAL A 781 24.50 25.60 6.08
C VAL A 781 25.35 24.81 5.09
N VAL A 782 24.81 23.81 4.43
CA VAL A 782 25.52 22.90 3.53
C VAL A 782 25.11 23.05 2.07
N GLY A 783 24.13 23.89 1.80
CA GLY A 783 23.59 24.18 0.47
C GLY A 783 22.44 23.26 0.05
N PRO A 784 21.61 23.71 -0.91
CA PRO A 784 20.41 23.00 -1.32
C PRO A 784 20.70 21.61 -1.91
N ALA A 785 21.74 21.46 -2.70
CA ALA A 785 22.11 20.19 -3.33
C ALA A 785 22.56 19.14 -2.31
N ALA A 786 23.43 19.51 -1.37
CA ALA A 786 23.90 18.62 -0.32
C ALA A 786 22.76 18.22 0.62
N THR A 787 21.86 19.15 0.95
CA THR A 787 20.65 18.88 1.73
C THR A 787 19.77 17.85 1.04
N HIS A 788 19.55 18.00 -0.27
CA HIS A 788 18.73 17.06 -1.04
C HIS A 788 19.35 15.65 -1.07
N ILE A 789 20.63 15.54 -1.39
CA ILE A 789 21.33 14.25 -1.44
C ILE A 789 21.38 13.61 -0.05
N GLY A 790 21.62 14.39 1.02
CA GLY A 790 21.55 13.93 2.40
C GLY A 790 20.18 13.41 2.79
N PHE A 791 19.12 14.08 2.36
CA PHE A 791 17.74 13.61 2.52
C PHE A 791 17.51 12.26 1.80
N LEU A 792 18.01 12.08 0.58
CA LEU A 792 17.90 10.80 -0.13
C LEU A 792 18.60 9.68 0.63
N GLY A 793 19.78 9.93 1.19
CA GLY A 793 20.49 8.98 2.04
C GLY A 793 19.72 8.61 3.31
N TRP A 794 19.10 9.60 3.99
CA TRP A 794 18.24 9.35 5.15
C TRP A 794 17.02 8.51 4.76
N ARG A 795 16.40 8.77 3.62
CA ARG A 795 15.25 8.00 3.11
C ARG A 795 15.62 6.53 2.87
N GLU A 796 16.79 6.25 2.31
CA GLU A 796 17.29 4.87 2.15
C GLU A 796 17.51 4.18 3.50
N ASP A 797 17.96 4.91 4.51
CA ASP A 797 18.09 4.37 5.88
C ASP A 797 16.72 4.00 6.47
N VAL A 798 15.68 4.82 6.21
CA VAL A 798 14.30 4.53 6.64
C VAL A 798 13.83 3.22 6.01
N PHE A 799 13.96 3.07 4.68
CA PHE A 799 13.59 1.84 3.98
C PHE A 799 14.33 0.62 4.51
N THR A 800 15.64 0.76 4.71
CA THR A 800 16.49 -0.30 5.28
C THR A 800 16.03 -0.73 6.67
N LYS A 801 15.68 0.23 7.53
CA LYS A 801 15.21 -0.06 8.90
C LYS A 801 13.87 -0.79 8.89
N VAL A 802 12.94 -0.40 8.01
CA VAL A 802 11.66 -1.11 7.85
C VAL A 802 11.88 -2.53 7.35
N GLN A 803 12.69 -2.73 6.30
CA GLN A 803 13.02 -4.07 5.79
C GLN A 803 13.69 -4.95 6.85
N ARG A 804 14.60 -4.41 7.66
CA ARG A 804 15.23 -5.16 8.77
C ARG A 804 14.22 -5.55 9.84
N ARG A 805 13.22 -4.73 10.14
CA ARG A 805 12.15 -5.10 11.07
C ARG A 805 11.33 -6.26 10.53
N ILE A 806 10.92 -6.19 9.25
CA ILE A 806 10.22 -7.30 8.59
C ILE A 806 11.07 -8.58 8.65
N SER A 807 12.36 -8.49 8.29
CA SER A 807 13.28 -9.64 8.34
C SER A 807 13.54 -10.16 9.77
N ALA A 808 13.43 -9.34 10.80
CA ALA A 808 13.53 -9.77 12.19
C ALA A 808 12.24 -10.45 12.69
N CYS A 809 11.11 -10.13 12.08
CA CYS A 809 9.85 -10.84 12.28
C CYS A 809 9.77 -12.14 11.46
N ASN A 810 10.57 -12.24 10.41
CA ASN A 810 10.77 -13.45 9.60
C ASN A 810 11.85 -14.35 10.25
#